data_0ddd369efdf9fafc03b3d89e346903fd
#
_entry.id   0ddd369efdf9fafc03b3d89e346903fd
#
_cell.length_a   1.000
_cell.length_b   1.000
_cell.length_c   1.000
_cell.angle_alpha   90.00
_cell.angle_beta   90.00
_cell.angle_gamma   90.00
#
_symmetry.space_group_name_H-M   'P 1'
#
loop_
_entity.id
_entity.type
_entity.pdbx_description
1 polymer ?
#
loop_
_entity_poly.entity_id
_entity_poly.type
_entity_poly.pdbx_seq_one_letter_code
_entity_poly.pdbx_strand_id
1 'polypeptide(L)'
;MKSIRLLLLLASGVTTGAFAQSGGLTDMSQSRFAKMANTELGAVHWTDGFWGDRFNVYSHTSLQSMWDTWNNPDVSHGFRNFEIAAGVCEGEHWGPPFHDGDMYKWMEGVASVYAVTKDPELDKLMDHFIEHVVKAQRADGYIHTPVIIEEKNKGIDTHSDKQQQTVIGTKVGGEDEKGAFANRLNFETYNLGHLMMAGIIHRRATGKTTLFDAAVKATDFLCHFYETASAELARNAICPSHYMGVVEMYRATGNPRYLELSKNLIDIRGMVENGTDDNQDRIPFRQQYNAMGHAVRSNYLYAGVTDVYAETGEDQLMKNLTSIWKDIVTRKMYVTGACGALYDGTSPDGTCYEPDSIQKVHQSYGRPYQLPNSTAHNETCANIGNMLFNWRMLEVTGDAKYADIVETALYNSVLSGVSLDGKKYFYTNPLRISADLPYTLRWPKERTEYISCFCCPPNTLRTVCQAQNYAYTVTPNAVYCNLYGANTLATTLKETGKIGLVQETEYPWEGAVKLTVTEAPKPSKKKAFSLFLRVPDWCEKATLKVNGEPVQGTWKANTYAEVNRIWKKGDCVEWVMDMPVKLLEANPLAEEIRNQVVVKRGPLVYCLESMDIEGGHKIDNVLIPADIRLTPKKITIEGSPIVALDGTARLVDEVSWKDTLYREVGKADKPVHIRLIPYYAWGNRGKAEMTVWMPLARANH
;
A
#
# COMPACT_ATOMS: atom_id res chain seq x y z
N MET A 1 -23.58 29.73 69.75
CA MET A 1 -22.99 29.89 68.43
C MET A 1 -22.65 28.49 67.89
N LYS A 2 -23.47 27.90 67.04
CA LYS A 2 -23.28 26.58 66.47
C LYS A 2 -23.04 26.77 64.97
N SER A 3 -21.84 26.44 64.49
CA SER A 3 -21.49 26.47 63.09
C SER A 3 -21.98 25.20 62.38
N ILE A 4 -22.89 25.35 61.42
CA ILE A 4 -23.34 24.28 60.52
C ILE A 4 -22.33 24.20 59.36
N ARG A 5 -21.63 23.08 59.23
CA ARG A 5 -20.84 22.74 58.04
C ARG A 5 -21.77 22.05 57.02
N LEU A 6 -21.92 22.72 55.88
CA LEU A 6 -22.61 22.20 54.70
C LEU A 6 -21.63 21.32 53.94
N LEU A 7 -21.86 20.00 53.87
CA LEU A 7 -21.17 19.08 53.01
C LEU A 7 -21.79 19.17 51.62
N LEU A 8 -21.05 19.71 50.66
CA LEU A 8 -21.36 19.59 49.24
C LEU A 8 -20.86 18.24 48.74
N LEU A 9 -21.79 17.32 48.49
CA LEU A 9 -21.57 16.09 47.71
C LEU A 9 -21.45 16.49 46.21
N LEU A 10 -20.22 16.51 45.67
CA LEU A 10 -20.01 16.54 44.25
C LEU A 10 -20.31 15.13 43.68
N ALA A 11 -21.49 14.98 43.12
CA ALA A 11 -21.82 13.84 42.28
C ALA A 11 -21.02 14.00 40.94
N SER A 12 -19.90 13.32 40.82
CA SER A 12 -19.23 13.13 39.55
C SER A 12 -20.08 12.23 38.67
N GLY A 13 -20.93 12.84 37.87
CA GLY A 13 -21.62 12.17 36.79
C GLY A 13 -20.58 11.74 35.74
N VAL A 14 -20.22 10.48 35.76
CA VAL A 14 -19.51 9.85 34.62
C VAL A 14 -20.51 9.79 33.46
N THR A 15 -20.53 10.82 32.65
CA THR A 15 -21.14 10.74 31.32
C THR A 15 -20.29 9.77 30.50
N THR A 16 -20.73 8.52 30.38
CA THR A 16 -20.31 7.63 29.31
C THR A 16 -20.77 8.27 28.00
N GLY A 17 -20.01 9.25 27.53
CA GLY A 17 -20.08 9.70 26.14
C GLY A 17 -19.73 8.51 25.28
N ALA A 18 -20.70 8.04 24.49
CA ALA A 18 -20.38 7.19 23.35
C ALA A 18 -19.35 7.95 22.53
N PHE A 19 -18.09 7.54 22.61
CA PHE A 19 -17.07 7.99 21.68
C PHE A 19 -17.53 7.52 20.31
N ALA A 20 -18.06 8.44 19.52
CA ALA A 20 -18.25 8.20 18.10
C ALA A 20 -16.90 7.70 17.58
N GLN A 21 -16.91 6.51 16.99
CA GLN A 21 -15.72 5.92 16.38
C GLN A 21 -15.36 6.79 15.17
N SER A 22 -14.53 7.79 15.40
CA SER A 22 -13.95 8.64 14.39
C SER A 22 -12.62 8.01 14.00
N GLY A 23 -12.32 7.97 12.73
CA GLY A 23 -11.04 7.56 12.18
C GLY A 23 -11.20 6.70 10.94
N GLY A 24 -10.37 6.97 9.94
CA GLY A 24 -10.23 6.18 8.72
C GLY A 24 -9.18 5.09 8.87
N LEU A 25 -8.38 4.89 7.84
CA LEU A 25 -7.21 3.99 7.89
C LEU A 25 -6.14 4.54 8.82
N THR A 26 -5.96 5.86 8.81
CA THR A 26 -5.15 6.64 9.74
C THR A 26 -6.06 7.67 10.41
N ASP A 27 -5.78 8.04 11.65
CA ASP A 27 -6.53 9.09 12.33
C ASP A 27 -5.65 10.31 12.61
N MET A 28 -5.45 11.12 11.59
CA MET A 28 -4.72 12.39 11.70
C MET A 28 -5.61 13.58 12.11
N SER A 29 -6.88 13.33 12.49
CA SER A 29 -7.84 14.38 12.82
C SER A 29 -7.44 15.27 13.99
N GLN A 30 -6.59 14.78 14.88
CA GLN A 30 -6.03 15.50 16.03
C GLN A 30 -4.53 15.75 15.90
N SER A 31 -3.88 15.26 14.85
CA SER A 31 -2.43 15.42 14.63
C SER A 31 -2.10 16.86 14.31
N ARG A 32 -1.25 17.48 15.14
CA ARG A 32 -0.98 18.92 15.10
C ARG A 32 -0.36 19.41 13.79
N PHE A 33 0.42 18.54 13.14
CA PHE A 33 1.16 18.88 11.92
C PHE A 33 0.59 18.25 10.67
N ALA A 34 -0.58 17.60 10.75
CA ALA A 34 -1.34 17.17 9.59
C ALA A 34 -2.23 18.31 9.06
N LYS A 35 -2.41 18.37 7.74
CA LYS A 35 -3.26 19.37 7.07
C LYS A 35 -4.63 18.84 6.71
N MET A 36 -4.77 17.53 6.56
CA MET A 36 -6.02 16.87 6.26
C MET A 36 -6.09 15.50 6.93
N ALA A 37 -7.27 14.97 7.06
CA ALA A 37 -7.52 13.68 7.69
C ALA A 37 -8.26 12.75 6.73
N ASN A 38 -8.08 11.46 6.94
CA ASN A 38 -8.85 10.42 6.25
C ASN A 38 -10.33 10.50 6.65
N THR A 39 -11.24 10.09 5.77
CA THR A 39 -12.65 9.88 6.12
C THR A 39 -12.81 8.64 6.97
N GLU A 40 -13.89 8.58 7.77
CA GLU A 40 -14.20 7.44 8.65
C GLU A 40 -14.34 6.14 7.83
N LEU A 41 -14.01 5.01 8.43
CA LEU A 41 -14.27 3.70 7.82
C LEU A 41 -15.77 3.53 7.55
N GLY A 42 -16.10 3.11 6.32
CA GLY A 42 -17.49 2.97 5.89
C GLY A 42 -18.17 4.29 5.50
N ALA A 43 -17.46 5.43 5.51
CA ALA A 43 -18.02 6.70 5.01
C ALA A 43 -18.16 6.72 3.49
N VAL A 44 -17.35 5.94 2.78
CA VAL A 44 -17.34 5.85 1.32
C VAL A 44 -17.73 4.45 0.87
N HIS A 45 -18.65 4.37 -0.10
CA HIS A 45 -19.09 3.11 -0.69
C HIS A 45 -18.95 3.20 -2.22
N TRP A 46 -18.20 2.28 -2.82
CA TRP A 46 -18.20 2.12 -4.26
C TRP A 46 -19.57 1.61 -4.72
N THR A 47 -20.15 2.24 -5.74
CA THR A 47 -21.51 1.92 -6.19
C THR A 47 -21.53 1.15 -7.51
N ASP A 48 -20.56 1.43 -8.40
CA ASP A 48 -20.53 0.86 -9.74
C ASP A 48 -19.14 1.08 -10.39
N GLY A 49 -18.98 0.60 -11.63
CA GLY A 49 -17.80 0.82 -12.46
C GLY A 49 -16.55 0.12 -11.93
N PHE A 50 -15.40 0.62 -12.34
CA PHE A 50 -14.12 -0.05 -12.11
C PHE A 50 -13.89 -0.46 -10.65
N TRP A 51 -14.05 0.46 -9.70
CA TRP A 51 -13.82 0.17 -8.29
C TRP A 51 -14.93 -0.67 -7.66
N GLY A 52 -16.18 -0.50 -8.11
CA GLY A 52 -17.29 -1.36 -7.70
C GLY A 52 -17.04 -2.81 -8.08
N ASP A 53 -16.62 -3.06 -9.33
CA ASP A 53 -16.27 -4.40 -9.82
C ASP A 53 -15.09 -5.00 -9.03
N ARG A 54 -14.03 -4.23 -8.80
CA ARG A 54 -12.88 -4.70 -8.01
C ARG A 54 -13.27 -5.00 -6.57
N PHE A 55 -13.99 -4.12 -5.90
CA PHE A 55 -14.47 -4.35 -4.54
C PHE A 55 -15.33 -5.62 -4.46
N ASN A 56 -16.21 -5.86 -5.43
CA ASN A 56 -17.04 -7.06 -5.48
C ASN A 56 -16.19 -8.35 -5.63
N VAL A 57 -15.19 -8.36 -6.51
CA VAL A 57 -14.28 -9.51 -6.66
C VAL A 57 -13.53 -9.77 -5.34
N TYR A 58 -13.00 -8.74 -4.70
CA TYR A 58 -12.22 -8.92 -3.48
C TYR A 58 -13.07 -9.32 -2.28
N SER A 59 -14.22 -8.71 -2.10
CA SER A 59 -15.11 -8.98 -0.96
C SER A 59 -15.78 -10.37 -1.05
N HIS A 60 -16.12 -10.85 -2.25
CA HIS A 60 -16.84 -12.12 -2.41
C HIS A 60 -15.93 -13.30 -2.80
N THR A 61 -14.81 -13.04 -3.46
CA THR A 61 -13.96 -14.11 -4.01
C THR A 61 -12.60 -14.17 -3.33
N SER A 62 -11.84 -13.07 -3.35
CA SER A 62 -10.45 -13.08 -2.88
C SER A 62 -10.37 -13.32 -1.38
N LEU A 63 -11.25 -12.71 -0.60
CA LEU A 63 -11.30 -12.86 0.86
C LEU A 63 -11.54 -14.32 1.25
N GLN A 64 -12.54 -14.98 0.65
CA GLN A 64 -12.87 -16.38 0.94
C GLN A 64 -11.79 -17.33 0.42
N SER A 65 -11.32 -17.15 -0.81
CA SER A 65 -10.26 -17.99 -1.39
C SER A 65 -8.97 -17.94 -0.56
N MET A 66 -8.66 -16.79 0.00
CA MET A 66 -7.50 -16.64 0.88
C MET A 66 -7.72 -17.31 2.24
N TRP A 67 -8.91 -17.18 2.82
CA TRP A 67 -9.27 -17.91 4.04
C TRP A 67 -9.19 -19.43 3.84
N ASP A 68 -9.72 -19.96 2.72
CA ASP A 68 -9.65 -21.37 2.40
C ASP A 68 -8.20 -21.87 2.28
N THR A 69 -7.32 -21.05 1.68
CA THR A 69 -5.88 -21.33 1.61
C THR A 69 -5.24 -21.42 3.01
N TRP A 70 -5.55 -20.50 3.92
CA TRP A 70 -4.98 -20.42 5.25
C TRP A 70 -5.52 -21.47 6.20
N ASN A 71 -6.75 -21.94 5.96
CA ASN A 71 -7.41 -22.97 6.74
C ASN A 71 -7.16 -24.39 6.20
N ASN A 72 -6.43 -24.51 5.09
CA ASN A 72 -6.02 -25.80 4.54
C ASN A 72 -4.58 -26.15 4.99
N PRO A 73 -4.42 -27.07 5.97
CA PRO A 73 -3.11 -27.39 6.52
C PRO A 73 -2.16 -28.08 5.51
N ASP A 74 -2.66 -28.61 4.39
CA ASP A 74 -1.82 -29.18 3.33
C ASP A 74 -1.19 -28.10 2.44
N VAL A 75 -1.70 -26.85 2.49
CA VAL A 75 -1.23 -25.73 1.69
C VAL A 75 -0.52 -24.68 2.54
N SER A 76 -1.09 -24.35 3.70
CA SER A 76 -0.56 -23.31 4.58
C SER A 76 -0.91 -23.59 6.05
N HIS A 77 0.02 -23.31 6.96
CA HIS A 77 -0.24 -23.33 8.39
C HIS A 77 -0.60 -21.95 8.96
N GLY A 78 -0.97 -20.97 8.13
CA GLY A 78 -1.26 -19.62 8.62
C GLY A 78 -2.23 -19.60 9.79
N PHE A 79 -3.42 -20.18 9.65
CA PHE A 79 -4.37 -20.30 10.75
C PHE A 79 -4.01 -21.42 11.74
N ARG A 80 -3.52 -22.56 11.25
CA ARG A 80 -3.13 -23.71 12.08
C ARG A 80 -2.09 -23.36 13.16
N ASN A 81 -1.15 -22.49 12.86
CA ASN A 81 -0.17 -22.01 13.84
C ASN A 81 -0.85 -21.28 15.02
N PHE A 82 -1.92 -20.52 14.79
CA PHE A 82 -2.70 -19.90 15.86
C PHE A 82 -3.48 -20.95 16.68
N GLU A 83 -4.05 -21.98 16.06
CA GLU A 83 -4.71 -23.08 16.80
C GLU A 83 -3.72 -23.81 17.73
N ILE A 84 -2.52 -24.12 17.23
CA ILE A 84 -1.46 -24.75 18.03
C ILE A 84 -0.99 -23.81 19.15
N ALA A 85 -0.71 -22.55 18.83
CA ALA A 85 -0.30 -21.54 19.81
C ALA A 85 -1.40 -21.31 20.88
N ALA A 86 -2.67 -21.35 20.51
CA ALA A 86 -3.82 -21.26 21.41
C ALA A 86 -4.05 -22.54 22.24
N GLY A 87 -3.35 -23.66 21.95
CA GLY A 87 -3.54 -24.94 22.64
C GLY A 87 -4.82 -25.66 22.25
N VAL A 88 -5.41 -25.33 21.11
CA VAL A 88 -6.59 -26.05 20.56
C VAL A 88 -6.20 -27.39 19.99
N CYS A 89 -4.97 -27.50 19.48
CA CYS A 89 -4.39 -28.73 18.98
C CYS A 89 -2.87 -28.76 19.21
N GLU A 90 -2.28 -29.92 19.06
CA GLU A 90 -0.81 -30.14 19.14
C GLU A 90 -0.20 -30.00 17.75
N GLY A 91 1.11 -29.70 17.70
CA GLY A 91 1.87 -29.61 16.46
C GLY A 91 3.13 -28.76 16.59
N GLU A 92 3.80 -28.61 15.45
CA GLU A 92 4.97 -27.75 15.29
C GLU A 92 4.61 -26.56 14.43
N HIS A 93 5.34 -25.45 14.58
CA HIS A 93 5.21 -24.30 13.70
C HIS A 93 5.67 -24.68 12.27
N TRP A 94 4.89 -24.31 11.28
CA TRP A 94 5.27 -24.48 9.88
C TRP A 94 4.99 -23.21 9.07
N GLY A 95 5.94 -22.89 8.17
CA GLY A 95 5.91 -21.73 7.30
C GLY A 95 6.84 -20.60 7.77
N PRO A 96 6.86 -19.47 7.04
CA PRO A 96 7.74 -18.36 7.38
C PRO A 96 7.30 -17.67 8.68
N PRO A 97 8.25 -17.09 9.44
CA PRO A 97 7.97 -16.51 10.77
C PRO A 97 7.11 -15.23 10.71
N PHE A 98 6.88 -14.67 9.53
CA PHE A 98 6.01 -13.51 9.33
C PHE A 98 4.55 -13.85 8.98
N HIS A 99 4.15 -15.14 9.01
CA HIS A 99 2.77 -15.58 8.75
C HIS A 99 1.75 -14.93 9.70
N ASP A 100 2.11 -14.66 10.96
CA ASP A 100 1.20 -13.97 11.89
C ASP A 100 0.79 -12.61 11.35
N GLY A 101 1.78 -11.83 10.85
CA GLY A 101 1.54 -10.53 10.23
C GLY A 101 0.70 -10.62 8.95
N ASP A 102 0.83 -11.70 8.21
CA ASP A 102 0.03 -11.95 7.01
C ASP A 102 -1.44 -12.19 7.36
N MET A 103 -1.71 -12.99 8.40
CA MET A 103 -3.06 -13.19 8.94
C MET A 103 -3.68 -11.88 9.44
N TYR A 104 -2.91 -11.03 10.11
CA TYR A 104 -3.39 -9.71 10.56
C TYR A 104 -3.72 -8.78 9.39
N LYS A 105 -2.97 -8.81 8.29
CA LYS A 105 -3.32 -8.05 7.07
C LYS A 105 -4.62 -8.54 6.43
N TRP A 106 -4.81 -9.87 6.38
CA TRP A 106 -6.08 -10.43 5.93
C TRP A 106 -7.23 -9.94 6.81
N MET A 107 -7.06 -9.96 8.15
CA MET A 107 -8.03 -9.44 9.11
C MET A 107 -8.38 -7.97 8.88
N GLU A 108 -7.39 -7.11 8.54
CA GLU A 108 -7.64 -5.72 8.15
C GLU A 108 -8.55 -5.63 6.91
N GLY A 109 -8.32 -6.51 5.92
CA GLY A 109 -9.16 -6.60 4.72
C GLY A 109 -10.60 -6.98 5.04
N VAL A 110 -10.79 -8.03 5.86
CA VAL A 110 -12.12 -8.49 6.30
C VAL A 110 -12.86 -7.38 7.05
N ALA A 111 -12.21 -6.74 8.01
CA ALA A 111 -12.79 -5.66 8.79
C ALA A 111 -13.17 -4.44 7.92
N SER A 112 -12.37 -4.15 6.89
CA SER A 112 -12.65 -3.06 5.95
C SER A 112 -13.86 -3.36 5.05
N VAL A 113 -14.04 -4.61 4.61
CA VAL A 113 -15.24 -5.05 3.88
C VAL A 113 -16.46 -5.00 4.82
N TYR A 114 -16.32 -5.49 6.04
CA TYR A 114 -17.39 -5.41 7.04
C TYR A 114 -17.83 -3.98 7.35
N ALA A 115 -16.88 -3.03 7.38
CA ALA A 115 -17.21 -1.62 7.62
C ALA A 115 -18.22 -1.08 6.60
N VAL A 116 -18.16 -1.55 5.36
CA VAL A 116 -19.04 -1.17 4.24
C VAL A 116 -20.30 -2.03 4.18
N THR A 117 -20.16 -3.37 4.26
CA THR A 117 -21.24 -4.31 3.98
C THR A 117 -22.12 -4.65 5.17
N LYS A 118 -21.53 -4.59 6.38
CA LYS A 118 -22.14 -5.07 7.64
C LYS A 118 -22.58 -6.53 7.58
N ASP A 119 -21.90 -7.35 6.79
CA ASP A 119 -22.20 -8.77 6.63
C ASP A 119 -21.93 -9.54 7.94
N PRO A 120 -22.95 -10.18 8.55
CA PRO A 120 -22.80 -10.88 9.82
C PRO A 120 -21.91 -12.13 9.73
N GLU A 121 -21.71 -12.71 8.55
CA GLU A 121 -20.81 -13.86 8.39
C GLU A 121 -19.35 -13.42 8.49
N LEU A 122 -19.00 -12.24 7.99
CA LEU A 122 -17.67 -11.67 8.18
C LEU A 122 -17.39 -11.35 9.64
N ASP A 123 -18.40 -10.89 10.39
CA ASP A 123 -18.29 -10.61 11.82
C ASP A 123 -17.99 -11.89 12.61
N LYS A 124 -18.70 -12.99 12.33
CA LYS A 124 -18.43 -14.31 12.92
C LYS A 124 -17.04 -14.84 12.57
N LEU A 125 -16.62 -14.67 11.32
CA LEU A 125 -15.31 -15.10 10.86
C LEU A 125 -14.18 -14.35 11.56
N MET A 126 -14.34 -13.04 11.76
CA MET A 126 -13.41 -12.23 12.54
C MET A 126 -13.37 -12.69 14.00
N ASP A 127 -14.50 -12.89 14.65
CA ASP A 127 -14.58 -13.35 16.05
C ASP A 127 -13.89 -14.73 16.20
N HIS A 128 -14.08 -15.63 15.25
CA HIS A 128 -13.41 -16.95 15.26
C HIS A 128 -11.89 -16.83 15.24
N PHE A 129 -11.32 -16.01 14.35
CA PHE A 129 -9.88 -15.78 14.32
C PHE A 129 -9.38 -15.07 15.58
N ILE A 130 -10.09 -14.03 16.05
CA ILE A 130 -9.72 -13.25 17.24
C ILE A 130 -9.68 -14.12 18.50
N GLU A 131 -10.58 -15.08 18.66
CA GLU A 131 -10.56 -16.02 19.79
C GLU A 131 -9.23 -16.76 19.88
N HIS A 132 -8.68 -17.22 18.76
CA HIS A 132 -7.39 -17.92 18.71
C HIS A 132 -6.21 -16.98 18.99
N VAL A 133 -6.24 -15.74 18.46
CA VAL A 133 -5.23 -14.72 18.75
C VAL A 133 -5.15 -14.43 20.24
N VAL A 134 -6.29 -14.19 20.89
CA VAL A 134 -6.35 -13.87 22.32
C VAL A 134 -5.90 -15.04 23.18
N LYS A 135 -6.28 -16.28 22.83
CA LYS A 135 -5.83 -17.49 23.54
C LYS A 135 -4.35 -17.77 23.35
N ALA A 136 -3.77 -17.43 22.19
CA ALA A 136 -2.34 -17.60 21.94
C ALA A 136 -1.48 -16.56 22.66
N GLN A 137 -2.02 -15.35 22.93
CA GLN A 137 -1.27 -14.26 23.54
C GLN A 137 -0.81 -14.61 24.96
N ARG A 138 0.48 -14.39 25.26
CA ARG A 138 1.05 -14.57 26.59
C ARG A 138 0.49 -13.53 27.58
N ALA A 139 0.61 -13.81 28.88
CA ALA A 139 0.13 -12.94 29.93
C ALA A 139 0.83 -11.57 29.92
N ASP A 140 2.12 -11.50 29.54
CA ASP A 140 2.88 -10.24 29.39
C ASP A 140 2.49 -9.42 28.14
N GLY A 141 1.62 -9.95 27.29
CA GLY A 141 1.17 -9.31 26.06
C GLY A 141 1.92 -9.71 24.80
N TYR A 142 3.02 -10.46 24.92
CA TYR A 142 3.73 -10.98 23.75
C TYR A 142 2.90 -11.96 22.94
N ILE A 143 2.98 -11.88 21.62
CA ILE A 143 2.38 -12.86 20.72
C ILE A 143 3.24 -13.00 19.46
N HIS A 144 3.69 -14.23 19.21
CA HIS A 144 4.41 -14.65 18.01
C HIS A 144 4.36 -16.17 17.95
N THR A 145 3.59 -16.72 17.00
CA THR A 145 3.27 -18.15 17.00
C THR A 145 4.49 -19.07 16.95
N PRO A 146 5.59 -18.78 16.18
CA PRO A 146 6.78 -19.63 16.17
C PRO A 146 7.39 -19.82 17.56
N VAL A 147 7.57 -18.73 18.31
CA VAL A 147 8.19 -18.76 19.65
C VAL A 147 7.25 -19.44 20.65
N ILE A 148 5.97 -19.10 20.65
CA ILE A 148 4.97 -19.65 21.58
C ILE A 148 4.82 -21.16 21.40
N ILE A 149 4.78 -21.64 20.16
CA ILE A 149 4.68 -23.08 19.86
C ILE A 149 5.93 -23.81 20.34
N GLU A 150 7.12 -23.24 20.10
CA GLU A 150 8.37 -23.83 20.60
C GLU A 150 8.40 -23.92 22.13
N GLU A 151 7.98 -22.86 22.83
CA GLU A 151 7.91 -22.83 24.29
C GLU A 151 6.94 -23.89 24.83
N LYS A 152 5.73 -24.00 24.27
CA LYS A 152 4.75 -25.02 24.65
C LYS A 152 5.29 -26.43 24.43
N ASN A 153 5.93 -26.69 23.31
CA ASN A 153 6.52 -28.00 23.02
C ASN A 153 7.65 -28.38 24.00
N LYS A 154 8.24 -27.38 24.67
CA LYS A 154 9.21 -27.58 25.78
C LYS A 154 8.57 -27.70 27.16
N GLY A 155 7.24 -27.64 27.24
CA GLY A 155 6.50 -27.67 28.51
C GLY A 155 6.56 -26.36 29.31
N ILE A 156 6.85 -25.24 28.66
CA ILE A 156 6.83 -23.93 29.28
C ILE A 156 5.39 -23.42 29.31
N ASP A 157 4.90 -23.07 30.50
CA ASP A 157 3.60 -22.41 30.64
C ASP A 157 3.69 -20.92 30.28
N THR A 158 3.30 -20.61 29.06
CA THR A 158 3.33 -19.24 28.51
C THR A 158 2.31 -18.28 29.14
N HIS A 159 1.43 -18.78 30.02
CA HIS A 159 0.42 -17.99 30.73
C HIS A 159 0.77 -17.75 32.21
N SER A 160 1.91 -18.27 32.69
CA SER A 160 2.39 -18.09 34.06
C SER A 160 3.31 -16.88 34.20
N ASP A 161 2.96 -15.91 35.04
CA ASP A 161 3.76 -14.73 35.33
C ASP A 161 5.17 -15.06 35.88
N LYS A 162 5.34 -16.23 36.52
CA LYS A 162 6.62 -16.63 37.09
C LYS A 162 7.63 -17.15 36.06
N GLN A 163 7.17 -17.65 34.93
CA GLN A 163 8.03 -18.21 33.86
C GLN A 163 8.41 -17.16 32.80
N GLN A 164 7.71 -16.05 32.73
CA GLN A 164 7.90 -15.03 31.69
C GLN A 164 9.27 -14.35 31.72
N GLN A 165 9.90 -14.19 32.89
CA GLN A 165 11.23 -13.58 33.01
C GLN A 165 12.35 -14.38 32.35
N THR A 166 12.11 -15.66 32.04
CA THR A 166 13.08 -16.56 31.40
C THR A 166 12.90 -16.69 29.88
N VAL A 167 11.89 -16.09 29.31
CA VAL A 167 11.46 -16.27 27.92
C VAL A 167 11.91 -15.15 26.98
N ILE A 168 12.34 -14.00 27.53
CA ILE A 168 13.03 -12.98 26.72
C ILE A 168 14.44 -13.51 26.45
N GLY A 169 14.86 -13.53 25.18
CA GLY A 169 16.20 -13.94 24.80
C GLY A 169 17.25 -13.12 25.54
N THR A 170 18.30 -13.79 26.01
CA THR A 170 19.38 -13.13 26.75
C THR A 170 20.58 -12.77 25.86
N LYS A 171 20.60 -13.30 24.63
CA LYS A 171 21.67 -13.07 23.66
C LYS A 171 21.08 -12.83 22.26
N VAL A 172 21.79 -12.06 21.46
CA VAL A 172 21.52 -11.85 20.05
C VAL A 172 22.51 -12.67 19.25
N GLY A 173 22.08 -13.40 18.24
CA GLY A 173 23.05 -13.77 17.23
C GLY A 173 22.95 -15.02 16.59
N GLY A 174 22.36 -15.98 16.58
CA GLY A 174 22.41 -17.14 15.69
C GLY A 174 21.03 -17.67 15.32
N GLU A 175 20.96 -18.44 14.26
CA GLU A 175 19.76 -19.20 13.89
C GLU A 175 19.29 -20.15 15.01
N ASP A 176 20.16 -20.43 15.99
CA ASP A 176 19.91 -21.33 17.13
C ASP A 176 19.48 -20.61 18.41
N GLU A 177 19.39 -19.29 18.45
CA GLU A 177 19.00 -18.57 19.66
C GLU A 177 17.48 -18.50 19.84
N LYS A 178 17.02 -18.89 21.03
CA LYS A 178 15.62 -19.19 21.36
C LYS A 178 15.03 -18.17 22.31
N GLY A 179 13.73 -17.87 22.12
CA GLY A 179 12.97 -16.93 22.92
C GLY A 179 12.61 -15.63 22.19
N ALA A 180 11.83 -14.79 22.84
CA ALA A 180 11.37 -13.53 22.29
C ALA A 180 12.55 -12.61 21.95
N PHE A 181 12.59 -12.08 20.74
CA PHE A 181 13.61 -11.18 20.20
C PHE A 181 15.04 -11.73 20.11
N ALA A 182 15.26 -12.99 20.38
CA ALA A 182 16.58 -13.61 20.27
C ALA A 182 17.05 -13.75 18.82
N ASN A 183 16.14 -14.11 17.91
CA ASN A 183 16.42 -14.26 16.49
C ASN A 183 15.88 -13.07 15.69
N ARG A 184 16.79 -12.31 15.09
CA ARG A 184 16.44 -11.16 14.24
C ARG A 184 15.49 -11.51 13.09
N LEU A 185 15.55 -12.72 12.55
CA LEU A 185 14.74 -13.17 11.41
C LEU A 185 13.34 -13.65 11.80
N ASN A 186 12.97 -13.60 13.08
CA ASN A 186 11.60 -13.93 13.51
C ASN A 186 10.56 -12.88 13.15
N PHE A 187 10.95 -11.67 12.75
CA PHE A 187 10.03 -10.61 12.33
C PHE A 187 8.99 -10.21 13.39
N GLU A 188 9.29 -10.32 14.66
CA GLU A 188 8.33 -10.07 15.75
C GLU A 188 7.74 -8.67 15.70
N THR A 189 8.58 -7.64 15.54
CA THR A 189 8.12 -6.26 15.44
C THR A 189 7.23 -6.00 14.23
N TYR A 190 7.48 -6.70 13.12
CA TYR A 190 6.63 -6.66 11.95
C TYR A 190 5.24 -7.25 12.24
N ASN A 191 5.18 -8.43 12.84
CA ASN A 191 3.93 -9.09 13.19
C ASN A 191 3.12 -8.26 14.19
N LEU A 192 3.77 -7.73 15.23
CA LEU A 192 3.12 -6.90 16.25
C LEU A 192 2.58 -5.58 15.66
N GLY A 193 3.31 -4.98 14.72
CA GLY A 193 2.82 -3.79 14.01
C GLY A 193 1.55 -4.05 13.21
N HIS A 194 1.44 -5.21 12.55
CA HIS A 194 0.23 -5.61 11.85
C HIS A 194 -0.91 -5.97 12.80
N LEU A 195 -0.63 -6.60 13.95
CA LEU A 195 -1.65 -6.81 14.99
C LEU A 195 -2.24 -5.48 15.48
N MET A 196 -1.39 -4.47 15.72
CA MET A 196 -1.84 -3.13 16.12
C MET A 196 -2.80 -2.54 15.10
N MET A 197 -2.43 -2.55 13.82
CA MET A 197 -3.28 -2.03 12.74
C MET A 197 -4.58 -2.83 12.62
N ALA A 198 -4.52 -4.16 12.64
CA ALA A 198 -5.71 -5.02 12.59
C ALA A 198 -6.67 -4.75 13.76
N GLY A 199 -6.14 -4.60 14.98
CA GLY A 199 -6.93 -4.27 16.18
C GLY A 199 -7.65 -2.92 16.07
N ILE A 200 -6.94 -1.92 15.55
CA ILE A 200 -7.49 -0.57 15.33
C ILE A 200 -8.60 -0.59 14.27
N ILE A 201 -8.31 -1.19 13.10
CA ILE A 201 -9.27 -1.25 11.99
C ILE A 201 -10.51 -2.06 12.37
N HIS A 202 -10.33 -3.21 13.03
CA HIS A 202 -11.43 -4.01 13.55
C HIS A 202 -12.31 -3.22 14.52
N ARG A 203 -11.71 -2.52 15.50
CA ARG A 203 -12.44 -1.66 16.44
C ARG A 203 -13.23 -0.56 15.72
N ARG A 204 -12.61 0.11 14.72
CA ARG A 204 -13.27 1.16 13.93
C ARG A 204 -14.44 0.61 13.11
N ALA A 205 -14.32 -0.59 12.58
CA ALA A 205 -15.33 -1.23 11.75
C ALA A 205 -16.52 -1.77 12.55
N THR A 206 -16.26 -2.38 13.72
CA THR A 206 -17.23 -3.18 14.47
C THR A 206 -17.70 -2.55 15.79
N GLY A 207 -16.85 -1.76 16.44
CA GLY A 207 -17.04 -1.30 17.82
C GLY A 207 -16.51 -2.26 18.88
N LYS A 208 -16.15 -3.48 18.52
CA LYS A 208 -15.62 -4.48 19.45
C LYS A 208 -14.17 -4.15 19.83
N THR A 209 -13.76 -4.48 21.05
CA THR A 209 -12.44 -4.12 21.56
C THR A 209 -11.50 -5.32 21.73
N THR A 210 -11.99 -6.55 21.65
CA THR A 210 -11.22 -7.76 21.98
C THR A 210 -9.86 -7.83 21.29
N LEU A 211 -9.80 -7.62 19.96
CA LEU A 211 -8.54 -7.61 19.21
C LEU A 211 -7.73 -6.34 19.52
N PHE A 212 -8.40 -5.21 19.71
CA PHE A 212 -7.75 -3.97 20.11
C PHE A 212 -7.08 -4.06 21.48
N ASP A 213 -7.74 -4.72 22.46
CA ASP A 213 -7.19 -4.94 23.80
C ASP A 213 -5.95 -5.86 23.73
N ALA A 214 -5.96 -6.86 22.84
CA ALA A 214 -4.77 -7.68 22.56
C ALA A 214 -3.64 -6.83 21.94
N ALA A 215 -3.96 -5.92 21.02
CA ALA A 215 -2.99 -4.99 20.44
C ALA A 215 -2.44 -4.01 21.49
N VAL A 216 -3.25 -3.52 22.43
CA VAL A 216 -2.79 -2.68 23.56
C VAL A 216 -1.78 -3.44 24.41
N LYS A 217 -2.09 -4.67 24.83
CA LYS A 217 -1.15 -5.52 25.60
C LYS A 217 0.17 -5.74 24.85
N ALA A 218 0.11 -6.00 23.54
CA ALA A 218 1.30 -6.16 22.72
C ALA A 218 2.14 -4.88 22.61
N THR A 219 1.48 -3.72 22.55
CA THR A 219 2.16 -2.43 22.54
C THR A 219 2.80 -2.12 23.89
N ASP A 220 2.12 -2.41 25.00
CA ASP A 220 2.66 -2.28 26.35
C ASP A 220 3.85 -3.21 26.56
N PHE A 221 3.79 -4.45 26.04
CA PHE A 221 4.92 -5.35 26.03
C PHE A 221 6.14 -4.72 25.30
N LEU A 222 5.95 -4.15 24.11
CA LEU A 222 7.04 -3.50 23.40
C LEU A 222 7.61 -2.30 24.18
N CYS A 223 6.78 -1.49 24.80
CA CYS A 223 7.26 -0.40 25.66
C CYS A 223 8.13 -0.94 26.78
N HIS A 224 7.67 -1.97 27.49
CA HIS A 224 8.43 -2.59 28.58
C HIS A 224 9.72 -3.23 28.07
N PHE A 225 9.67 -3.95 26.94
CA PHE A 225 10.83 -4.58 26.32
C PHE A 225 11.92 -3.55 26.01
N TYR A 226 11.60 -2.46 25.34
CA TYR A 226 12.58 -1.42 24.97
C TYR A 226 13.09 -0.59 26.16
N GLU A 227 12.33 -0.53 27.27
CA GLU A 227 12.78 0.08 28.53
C GLU A 227 13.75 -0.79 29.32
N THR A 228 13.65 -2.14 29.20
CA THR A 228 14.31 -3.09 30.08
C THR A 228 15.33 -4.00 29.39
N ALA A 229 15.23 -4.20 28.07
CA ALA A 229 16.13 -5.04 27.31
C ALA A 229 17.56 -4.50 27.28
N SER A 230 18.54 -5.41 27.10
CA SER A 230 19.90 -4.97 26.79
C SER A 230 19.92 -4.18 25.48
N ALA A 231 20.90 -3.27 25.33
CA ALA A 231 21.06 -2.51 24.09
C ALA A 231 21.23 -3.41 22.86
N GLU A 232 21.82 -4.56 23.05
CA GLU A 232 22.01 -5.57 22.01
C GLU A 232 20.66 -6.16 21.55
N LEU A 233 19.80 -6.62 22.45
CA LEU A 233 18.47 -7.12 22.13
C LEU A 233 17.58 -6.04 21.54
N ALA A 234 17.59 -4.83 22.12
CA ALA A 234 16.79 -3.70 21.63
C ALA A 234 17.14 -3.33 20.17
N ARG A 235 18.41 -3.46 19.77
CA ARG A 235 18.88 -3.21 18.41
C ARG A 235 18.57 -4.34 17.44
N ASN A 236 18.15 -5.50 17.92
CA ASN A 236 17.84 -6.66 17.07
C ASN A 236 16.51 -6.55 16.33
N ALA A 237 15.72 -5.54 16.59
CA ALA A 237 14.45 -5.31 15.88
C ALA A 237 14.67 -5.05 14.38
N ILE A 238 14.12 -5.93 13.56
CA ILE A 238 14.15 -5.82 12.09
C ILE A 238 12.75 -5.46 11.58
N CYS A 239 12.68 -4.79 10.46
CA CYS A 239 11.45 -4.44 9.77
C CYS A 239 10.60 -3.35 10.48
N PRO A 240 10.52 -2.16 9.88
CA PRO A 240 9.95 -0.96 10.52
C PRO A 240 8.42 -0.85 10.52
N SER A 241 7.67 -1.87 10.08
CA SER A 241 6.18 -1.82 10.02
C SER A 241 5.53 -1.42 11.34
N HIS A 242 6.15 -1.75 12.47
CA HIS A 242 5.65 -1.40 13.80
C HIS A 242 5.59 0.11 14.05
N TYR A 243 6.34 0.94 13.34
CA TYR A 243 6.27 2.40 13.49
C TYR A 243 4.88 2.92 13.16
N MET A 244 4.27 2.46 12.07
CA MET A 244 2.90 2.83 11.68
C MET A 244 1.89 2.37 12.74
N GLY A 245 2.00 1.11 13.20
CA GLY A 245 1.13 0.56 14.23
C GLY A 245 1.23 1.31 15.54
N VAL A 246 2.43 1.57 16.03
CA VAL A 246 2.66 2.21 17.34
C VAL A 246 2.14 3.65 17.37
N VAL A 247 2.36 4.44 16.31
CA VAL A 247 1.82 5.82 16.24
C VAL A 247 0.30 5.79 16.20
N GLU A 248 -0.29 4.87 15.47
CA GLU A 248 -1.75 4.77 15.40
C GLU A 248 -2.36 4.27 16.72
N MET A 249 -1.64 3.43 17.49
CA MET A 249 -2.00 3.09 18.87
C MET A 249 -1.95 4.32 19.79
N TYR A 250 -0.95 5.21 19.63
CA TYR A 250 -0.93 6.50 20.32
C TYR A 250 -2.19 7.32 20.01
N ARG A 251 -2.55 7.48 18.73
CA ARG A 251 -3.75 8.20 18.30
C ARG A 251 -5.03 7.59 18.87
N ALA A 252 -5.11 6.26 18.89
CA ALA A 252 -6.28 5.53 19.36
C ALA A 252 -6.47 5.52 20.89
N THR A 253 -5.38 5.66 21.66
CA THR A 253 -5.39 5.56 23.14
C THR A 253 -5.07 6.87 23.85
N GLY A 254 -4.35 7.78 23.21
CA GLY A 254 -3.77 8.97 23.84
C GLY A 254 -2.60 8.66 24.78
N ASN A 255 -2.08 7.42 24.81
CA ASN A 255 -0.97 7.03 25.70
C ASN A 255 0.37 7.57 25.19
N PRO A 256 1.01 8.55 25.87
CA PRO A 256 2.23 9.19 25.40
C PRO A 256 3.43 8.23 25.31
N ARG A 257 3.44 7.12 26.06
CA ARG A 257 4.51 6.11 25.98
C ARG A 257 4.62 5.52 24.56
N TYR A 258 3.51 5.40 23.85
CA TYR A 258 3.50 4.86 22.48
C TYR A 258 4.15 5.83 21.48
N LEU A 259 3.93 7.13 21.64
CA LEU A 259 4.63 8.13 20.83
C LEU A 259 6.14 8.15 21.12
N GLU A 260 6.53 8.09 22.40
CA GLU A 260 7.94 8.00 22.79
C GLU A 260 8.59 6.73 22.25
N LEU A 261 7.92 5.59 22.33
CA LEU A 261 8.39 4.34 21.70
C LEU A 261 8.63 4.54 20.19
N SER A 262 7.69 5.18 19.48
CA SER A 262 7.82 5.42 18.03
C SER A 262 9.06 6.26 17.69
N LYS A 263 9.36 7.27 18.49
CA LYS A 263 10.56 8.13 18.34
C LYS A 263 11.84 7.32 18.59
N ASN A 264 11.87 6.56 19.68
CA ASN A 264 13.01 5.73 20.06
C ASN A 264 13.32 4.66 18.99
N LEU A 265 12.30 4.09 18.34
CA LEU A 265 12.48 3.11 17.27
C LEU A 265 13.12 3.69 16.00
N ILE A 266 12.97 5.00 15.77
CA ILE A 266 13.70 5.70 14.71
C ILE A 266 15.16 5.92 15.16
N ASP A 267 15.38 6.36 16.40
CA ASP A 267 16.68 6.72 16.93
C ASP A 267 17.62 5.51 17.06
N ILE A 268 17.08 4.38 17.52
CA ILE A 268 17.85 3.14 17.72
C ILE A 268 18.50 2.61 16.43
N ARG A 269 17.94 2.91 15.26
CA ARG A 269 18.49 2.47 13.98
C ARG A 269 19.88 3.06 13.71
N GLY A 270 20.13 4.26 14.13
CA GLY A 270 21.46 4.87 14.02
C GLY A 270 22.49 4.36 15.03
N MET A 271 22.06 3.53 15.97
CA MET A 271 22.90 2.99 17.05
C MET A 271 23.22 1.51 16.87
N VAL A 272 22.76 0.88 15.79
CA VAL A 272 23.00 -0.54 15.53
C VAL A 272 24.46 -0.76 15.17
N GLU A 273 25.17 -1.56 15.96
CA GLU A 273 26.51 -2.02 15.60
C GLU A 273 26.39 -2.95 14.38
N ASN A 274 27.23 -2.73 13.38
CA ASN A 274 27.19 -3.43 12.09
C ASN A 274 25.80 -3.32 11.39
N GLY A 275 25.19 -2.15 11.46
CA GLY A 275 23.95 -1.86 10.75
C GLY A 275 24.05 -2.07 9.25
N THR A 276 22.93 -2.35 8.59
CA THR A 276 22.87 -2.69 7.17
C THR A 276 22.00 -1.74 6.39
N ASP A 277 22.33 -1.51 5.12
CA ASP A 277 21.42 -0.82 4.20
C ASP A 277 20.15 -1.64 3.96
N ASP A 278 20.23 -2.97 4.03
CA ASP A 278 19.09 -3.88 3.87
C ASP A 278 17.96 -3.58 4.87
N ASN A 279 18.31 -3.17 6.10
CA ASN A 279 17.36 -2.80 7.14
C ASN A 279 17.31 -1.28 7.43
N GLN A 280 17.94 -0.44 6.63
CA GLN A 280 18.03 1.02 6.79
C GLN A 280 18.57 1.45 8.17
N ASP A 281 19.49 0.67 8.75
CA ASP A 281 20.04 0.93 10.08
C ASP A 281 21.57 1.15 10.11
N ARG A 282 22.23 1.17 8.95
CA ARG A 282 23.66 1.56 8.82
C ARG A 282 23.88 3.05 9.07
N ILE A 283 22.95 3.87 8.63
CA ILE A 283 23.01 5.33 8.73
C ILE A 283 21.83 5.80 9.58
N PRO A 284 22.02 6.68 10.58
CA PRO A 284 20.93 7.28 11.34
C PRO A 284 19.87 7.89 10.41
N PHE A 285 18.57 7.69 10.69
CA PHE A 285 17.51 8.14 9.79
C PHE A 285 17.63 9.64 9.46
N ARG A 286 17.96 10.49 10.45
CA ARG A 286 18.10 11.94 10.23
C ARG A 286 19.27 12.34 9.33
N GLN A 287 20.11 11.38 8.93
CA GLN A 287 21.19 11.56 7.95
C GLN A 287 20.86 10.86 6.61
N GLN A 288 19.71 10.20 6.47
CA GLN A 288 19.29 9.57 5.23
C GLN A 288 18.57 10.59 4.34
N TYR A 289 19.05 10.74 3.11
CA TYR A 289 18.47 11.65 2.10
C TYR A 289 18.11 10.95 0.78
N ASN A 290 18.41 9.67 0.66
CA ASN A 290 18.13 8.85 -0.52
C ASN A 290 17.39 7.58 -0.10
N ALA A 291 16.56 7.06 -1.00
CA ALA A 291 15.94 5.75 -0.81
C ALA A 291 17.00 4.64 -0.95
N MET A 292 17.05 3.73 0.02
CA MET A 292 18.04 2.67 0.07
C MET A 292 17.49 1.38 0.68
N GLY A 293 18.18 0.30 0.44
CA GLY A 293 17.95 -0.96 1.10
C GLY A 293 16.75 -1.72 0.57
N HIS A 294 16.27 -2.65 1.36
CA HIS A 294 15.11 -3.47 1.04
C HIS A 294 13.86 -2.59 0.87
N ALA A 295 13.24 -2.60 -0.30
CA ALA A 295 12.25 -1.60 -0.68
C ALA A 295 10.97 -1.64 0.16
N VAL A 296 10.51 -2.82 0.60
CA VAL A 296 9.34 -2.92 1.51
C VAL A 296 9.65 -2.25 2.85
N ARG A 297 10.79 -2.61 3.45
CA ARG A 297 11.21 -2.07 4.76
C ARG A 297 11.40 -0.57 4.71
N SER A 298 12.03 -0.07 3.64
CA SER A 298 12.23 1.37 3.41
C SER A 298 10.92 2.12 3.36
N ASN A 299 10.00 1.69 2.51
CA ASN A 299 8.74 2.41 2.31
C ASN A 299 7.85 2.40 3.56
N TYR A 300 7.84 1.30 4.30
CA TYR A 300 7.13 1.24 5.58
C TYR A 300 7.77 2.12 6.64
N LEU A 301 9.13 2.18 6.68
CA LEU A 301 9.83 3.13 7.53
C LEU A 301 9.45 4.56 7.20
N TYR A 302 9.48 4.95 5.90
CA TYR A 302 9.15 6.32 5.48
C TYR A 302 7.69 6.68 5.81
N ALA A 303 6.76 5.74 5.65
CA ALA A 303 5.37 5.92 6.07
C ALA A 303 5.28 6.15 7.59
N GLY A 304 5.93 5.30 8.41
CA GLY A 304 5.93 5.43 9.87
C GLY A 304 6.62 6.70 10.37
N VAL A 305 7.72 7.12 9.75
CA VAL A 305 8.38 8.39 10.08
C VAL A 305 7.49 9.58 9.72
N THR A 306 6.71 9.49 8.65
CA THR A 306 5.71 10.53 8.33
C THR A 306 4.64 10.63 9.40
N ASP A 307 4.20 9.48 9.94
CA ASP A 307 3.26 9.45 11.07
C ASP A 307 3.87 10.12 12.33
N VAL A 308 5.14 9.85 12.64
CA VAL A 308 5.84 10.52 13.76
C VAL A 308 5.96 12.03 13.51
N TYR A 309 6.25 12.44 12.27
CA TYR A 309 6.25 13.87 11.93
C TYR A 309 4.90 14.52 12.15
N ALA A 310 3.81 13.87 11.77
CA ALA A 310 2.46 14.40 11.95
C ALA A 310 2.14 14.74 13.42
N GLU A 311 2.74 14.00 14.37
CA GLU A 311 2.56 14.22 15.81
C GLU A 311 3.57 15.21 16.41
N THR A 312 4.83 15.19 15.94
CA THR A 312 5.94 15.91 16.57
C THR A 312 6.31 17.22 15.89
N GLY A 313 6.11 17.31 14.56
CA GLY A 313 6.54 18.44 13.74
C GLY A 313 8.07 18.60 13.64
N GLU A 314 8.84 17.54 13.83
CA GLU A 314 10.29 17.59 13.74
C GLU A 314 10.75 17.90 12.30
N ASP A 315 11.18 19.13 12.06
CA ASP A 315 11.58 19.62 10.73
C ASP A 315 12.64 18.75 10.04
N GLN A 316 13.55 18.14 10.80
CA GLN A 316 14.59 17.28 10.23
C GLN A 316 13.98 16.03 9.57
N LEU A 317 12.96 15.43 10.17
CA LEU A 317 12.25 14.27 9.57
C LEU A 317 11.60 14.66 8.25
N MET A 318 10.93 15.81 8.17
CA MET A 318 10.31 16.27 6.92
C MET A 318 11.35 16.58 5.83
N LYS A 319 12.51 17.13 6.18
CA LYS A 319 13.61 17.33 5.22
C LYS A 319 14.10 16.01 4.65
N ASN A 320 14.31 15.00 5.49
CA ASN A 320 14.69 13.66 5.07
C ASN A 320 13.62 13.03 4.16
N LEU A 321 12.36 13.00 4.60
CA LEU A 321 11.23 12.44 3.86
C LEU A 321 11.06 13.09 2.48
N THR A 322 11.15 14.42 2.41
CA THR A 322 11.03 15.16 1.14
C THR A 322 12.19 14.83 0.19
N SER A 323 13.42 14.71 0.68
CA SER A 323 14.59 14.34 -0.11
C SER A 323 14.48 12.90 -0.61
N ILE A 324 14.12 11.97 0.25
CA ILE A 324 13.91 10.55 -0.07
C ILE A 324 12.79 10.41 -1.11
N TRP A 325 11.66 11.07 -0.91
CA TRP A 325 10.56 11.08 -1.87
C TRP A 325 11.00 11.56 -3.25
N LYS A 326 11.75 12.67 -3.30
CA LYS A 326 12.29 13.20 -4.55
C LYS A 326 13.20 12.20 -5.23
N ASP A 327 14.08 11.53 -4.50
CA ASP A 327 14.97 10.49 -5.04
C ASP A 327 14.18 9.31 -5.62
N ILE A 328 13.14 8.85 -4.92
CA ILE A 328 12.25 7.79 -5.41
C ILE A 328 11.60 8.22 -6.73
N VAL A 329 10.84 9.29 -6.71
CA VAL A 329 9.95 9.68 -7.81
C VAL A 329 10.72 10.12 -9.05
N THR A 330 11.90 10.75 -8.88
CA THR A 330 12.67 11.27 -10.03
C THR A 330 13.75 10.33 -10.56
N ARG A 331 14.07 9.23 -9.83
CA ARG A 331 15.25 8.41 -10.17
C ARG A 331 15.09 6.90 -9.97
N LYS A 332 14.11 6.44 -9.17
CA LYS A 332 14.03 5.04 -8.70
C LYS A 332 12.65 4.40 -8.81
N MET A 333 11.64 5.16 -9.23
CA MET A 333 10.29 4.68 -9.41
C MET A 333 10.03 4.36 -10.88
N TYR A 334 9.37 3.24 -11.13
CA TYR A 334 8.91 2.86 -12.46
C TYR A 334 7.65 3.65 -12.88
N VAL A 335 7.40 3.71 -14.17
CA VAL A 335 6.22 4.39 -14.73
C VAL A 335 4.89 3.84 -14.20
N THR A 336 4.88 2.60 -13.71
CA THR A 336 3.74 1.93 -13.06
C THR A 336 3.56 2.29 -11.58
N GLY A 337 4.37 3.20 -11.04
CA GLY A 337 4.41 3.51 -9.61
C GLY A 337 5.14 2.46 -8.76
N ALA A 338 5.68 1.42 -9.39
CA ALA A 338 6.45 0.38 -8.72
C ALA A 338 7.83 0.88 -8.27
N CYS A 339 8.38 0.24 -7.27
CA CYS A 339 9.73 0.52 -6.75
C CYS A 339 10.41 -0.74 -6.22
N GLY A 340 11.73 -0.65 -5.95
CA GLY A 340 12.51 -1.81 -5.53
C GLY A 340 12.96 -2.65 -6.73
N ALA A 341 13.82 -2.07 -7.56
CA ALA A 341 14.18 -2.59 -8.87
C ALA A 341 14.90 -3.94 -8.87
N LEU A 342 15.66 -4.26 -7.81
CA LEU A 342 16.63 -5.33 -7.85
C LEU A 342 16.23 -6.52 -6.97
N TYR A 343 16.41 -7.74 -7.51
CA TYR A 343 16.36 -8.98 -6.73
C TYR A 343 17.48 -9.02 -5.69
N ASP A 344 18.70 -8.74 -6.15
CA ASP A 344 19.88 -8.54 -5.33
C ASP A 344 20.65 -7.34 -5.86
N GLY A 345 21.07 -6.46 -4.96
CA GLY A 345 21.83 -5.27 -5.29
C GLY A 345 22.99 -5.05 -4.33
N THR A 346 23.66 -3.96 -4.52
CA THR A 346 24.69 -3.44 -3.60
C THR A 346 24.22 -2.11 -3.02
N SER A 347 24.84 -1.70 -1.92
CA SER A 347 24.66 -0.35 -1.39
C SER A 347 24.78 0.71 -2.47
N PRO A 348 24.07 1.85 -2.38
CA PRO A 348 24.21 2.96 -3.33
C PRO A 348 25.65 3.44 -3.54
N ASP A 349 26.46 3.32 -2.52
CA ASP A 349 27.90 3.70 -2.52
C ASP A 349 28.82 2.65 -3.16
N GLY A 350 28.25 1.56 -3.73
CA GLY A 350 28.98 0.42 -4.27
C GLY A 350 29.86 0.70 -5.51
N THR A 351 30.16 1.94 -5.80
CA THR A 351 31.17 2.35 -6.78
C THR A 351 32.56 2.60 -6.16
N CYS A 352 32.66 2.70 -4.82
CA CYS A 352 33.95 2.76 -4.15
C CYS A 352 34.53 1.35 -3.95
N TYR A 353 35.83 1.24 -3.94
CA TYR A 353 36.52 -0.05 -3.74
C TYR A 353 36.76 -0.38 -2.26
N GLU A 354 36.07 0.29 -1.37
CA GLU A 354 36.17 0.04 0.07
C GLU A 354 35.22 -1.10 0.47
N PRO A 355 35.71 -2.31 0.77
CA PRO A 355 34.85 -3.49 1.01
C PRO A 355 33.83 -3.29 2.12
N ASP A 356 34.19 -2.54 3.16
CA ASP A 356 33.34 -2.34 4.35
C ASP A 356 32.16 -1.39 4.08
N SER A 357 32.19 -0.62 2.99
CA SER A 357 31.08 0.25 2.58
C SER A 357 30.14 -0.39 1.57
N ILE A 358 30.52 -1.54 0.98
CA ILE A 358 29.74 -2.25 -0.02
C ILE A 358 29.03 -3.42 0.64
N GLN A 359 27.71 -3.29 0.80
CA GLN A 359 26.88 -4.35 1.34
C GLN A 359 25.99 -4.95 0.27
N LYS A 360 25.82 -6.29 0.31
CA LYS A 360 24.78 -6.97 -0.46
C LYS A 360 23.42 -6.65 0.15
N VAL A 361 22.46 -6.26 -0.67
CA VAL A 361 21.11 -5.93 -0.27
C VAL A 361 20.14 -6.67 -1.18
N HIS A 362 19.23 -7.46 -0.61
CA HIS A 362 18.23 -8.16 -1.40
C HIS A 362 16.92 -7.36 -1.52
N GLN A 363 16.16 -7.59 -2.59
CA GLN A 363 14.86 -6.94 -2.84
C GLN A 363 14.93 -5.40 -2.71
N SER A 364 15.97 -4.83 -3.32
CA SER A 364 16.44 -3.50 -3.00
C SER A 364 16.05 -2.42 -4.01
N TYR A 365 16.07 -1.18 -3.55
CA TYR A 365 16.25 -0.06 -4.44
C TYR A 365 17.57 -0.19 -5.20
N GLY A 366 17.55 0.15 -6.49
CA GLY A 366 18.75 0.28 -7.30
C GLY A 366 19.44 1.63 -7.11
N ARG A 367 20.56 1.82 -7.81
CA ARG A 367 21.19 3.14 -8.00
C ARG A 367 20.22 4.06 -8.76
N PRO A 368 20.41 5.40 -8.69
CA PRO A 368 19.67 6.31 -9.56
C PRO A 368 19.63 5.84 -11.02
N TYR A 369 18.43 5.79 -11.60
CA TYR A 369 18.17 5.37 -12.98
C TYR A 369 18.42 3.88 -13.31
N GLN A 370 18.75 3.04 -12.34
CA GLN A 370 18.88 1.59 -12.53
C GLN A 370 17.48 0.95 -12.45
N LEU A 371 16.84 0.80 -13.61
CA LEU A 371 15.45 0.37 -13.76
C LEU A 371 15.34 -0.79 -14.76
N PRO A 372 15.86 -2.00 -14.43
CA PRO A 372 15.75 -3.17 -15.30
C PRO A 372 14.29 -3.55 -15.55
N ASN A 373 13.97 -4.06 -16.73
CA ASN A 373 12.61 -4.47 -17.11
C ASN A 373 12.35 -5.95 -16.83
N SER A 374 13.16 -6.84 -17.41
CA SER A 374 12.98 -8.29 -17.30
C SER A 374 13.34 -8.82 -15.91
N THR A 375 14.30 -8.17 -15.25
CA THR A 375 14.78 -8.51 -13.91
C THR A 375 14.26 -7.55 -12.84
N ALA A 376 13.25 -6.76 -13.17
CA ALA A 376 12.60 -5.90 -12.19
C ALA A 376 11.99 -6.74 -11.06
N HIS A 377 12.43 -6.52 -9.83
CA HIS A 377 11.83 -7.19 -8.69
C HIS A 377 10.46 -6.60 -8.40
N ASN A 378 10.38 -5.30 -8.13
CA ASN A 378 9.12 -4.57 -7.96
C ASN A 378 8.09 -5.35 -7.14
N GLU A 379 8.48 -5.75 -5.92
CA GLU A 379 7.60 -6.52 -5.04
C GLU A 379 6.28 -5.80 -4.80
N THR A 380 5.17 -6.52 -4.87
CA THR A 380 3.84 -5.94 -4.64
C THR A 380 3.74 -5.24 -3.28
N CYS A 381 4.37 -5.79 -2.22
CA CYS A 381 4.42 -5.12 -0.91
C CYS A 381 5.21 -3.81 -0.93
N ALA A 382 6.28 -3.72 -1.74
CA ALA A 382 7.05 -2.47 -1.89
C ALA A 382 6.22 -1.38 -2.58
N ASN A 383 5.44 -1.77 -3.60
CA ASN A 383 4.55 -0.87 -4.33
C ASN A 383 3.44 -0.33 -3.41
N ILE A 384 2.85 -1.21 -2.58
CA ILE A 384 1.88 -0.82 -1.54
C ILE A 384 2.54 0.09 -0.50
N GLY A 385 3.76 -0.23 -0.05
CA GLY A 385 4.51 0.60 0.88
C GLY A 385 4.76 2.00 0.33
N ASN A 386 5.11 2.14 -0.96
CA ASN A 386 5.24 3.43 -1.64
C ASN A 386 3.90 4.20 -1.65
N MET A 387 2.79 3.50 -1.92
CA MET A 387 1.46 4.10 -1.83
C MET A 387 1.14 4.60 -0.42
N LEU A 388 1.42 3.81 0.63
CA LEU A 388 1.18 4.18 2.04
C LEU A 388 2.04 5.37 2.47
N PHE A 389 3.28 5.46 2.02
CA PHE A 389 4.15 6.62 2.25
C PHE A 389 3.58 7.88 1.61
N ASN A 390 3.20 7.80 0.33
CA ASN A 390 2.62 8.94 -0.39
C ASN A 390 1.27 9.38 0.20
N TRP A 391 0.43 8.44 0.66
CA TRP A 391 -0.81 8.80 1.32
C TRP A 391 -0.59 9.65 2.57
N ARG A 392 0.36 9.27 3.43
CA ARG A 392 0.71 10.04 4.63
C ARG A 392 1.33 11.39 4.31
N MET A 393 2.17 11.44 3.29
CA MET A 393 2.72 12.71 2.80
C MET A 393 1.61 13.63 2.27
N LEU A 394 0.57 13.09 1.64
CA LEU A 394 -0.63 13.86 1.28
C LEU A 394 -1.31 14.44 2.52
N GLU A 395 -1.56 13.62 3.52
CA GLU A 395 -2.25 14.05 4.75
C GLU A 395 -1.48 15.15 5.50
N VAL A 396 -0.16 15.08 5.55
CA VAL A 396 0.66 16.10 6.26
C VAL A 396 0.95 17.35 5.42
N THR A 397 0.95 17.27 4.08
CA THR A 397 1.30 18.42 3.22
C THR A 397 0.12 19.07 2.52
N GLY A 398 -0.92 18.28 2.19
CA GLY A 398 -2.02 18.70 1.34
C GLY A 398 -1.69 18.81 -0.15
N ASP A 399 -0.53 18.32 -0.59
CA ASP A 399 -0.06 18.48 -1.97
C ASP A 399 -0.56 17.33 -2.86
N ALA A 400 -1.31 17.65 -3.92
CA ALA A 400 -1.93 16.68 -4.84
C ALA A 400 -0.94 15.71 -5.50
N LYS A 401 0.32 16.10 -5.69
CA LYS A 401 1.37 15.25 -6.28
C LYS A 401 1.57 13.91 -5.58
N TYR A 402 1.27 13.83 -4.28
CA TYR A 402 1.32 12.57 -3.54
C TYR A 402 0.12 11.67 -3.85
N ALA A 403 -1.06 12.26 -4.05
CA ALA A 403 -2.24 11.52 -4.51
C ALA A 403 -2.05 10.95 -5.94
N ASP A 404 -1.28 11.62 -6.80
CA ASP A 404 -0.95 11.12 -8.14
C ASP A 404 -0.10 9.85 -8.08
N ILE A 405 0.84 9.74 -7.12
CA ILE A 405 1.62 8.51 -6.92
C ILE A 405 0.74 7.39 -6.33
N VAL A 406 -0.14 7.71 -5.38
CA VAL A 406 -1.13 6.76 -4.84
C VAL A 406 -1.97 6.18 -5.98
N GLU A 407 -2.51 7.02 -6.84
CA GLU A 407 -3.33 6.61 -8.00
C GLU A 407 -2.52 5.75 -8.98
N THR A 408 -1.32 6.20 -9.37
CA THR A 408 -0.48 5.49 -10.33
C THR A 408 -0.10 4.10 -9.80
N ALA A 409 0.33 3.99 -8.54
CA ALA A 409 0.68 2.70 -7.94
C ALA A 409 -0.56 1.79 -7.84
N LEU A 410 -1.68 2.32 -7.36
CA LEU A 410 -2.89 1.55 -7.13
C LEU A 410 -3.45 0.97 -8.43
N TYR A 411 -3.62 1.79 -9.49
CA TYR A 411 -4.17 1.35 -10.76
C TYR A 411 -3.22 0.44 -11.58
N ASN A 412 -1.93 0.46 -11.32
CA ASN A 412 -0.96 -0.30 -12.12
C ASN A 412 -0.24 -1.36 -11.28
N SER A 413 0.75 -1.00 -10.47
CA SER A 413 1.66 -1.95 -9.83
C SER A 413 1.05 -2.69 -8.63
N VAL A 414 0.01 -2.19 -8.00
CA VAL A 414 -0.72 -2.89 -6.93
C VAL A 414 -1.71 -3.89 -7.53
N LEU A 415 -2.58 -3.43 -8.45
CA LEU A 415 -3.57 -4.30 -9.09
C LEU A 415 -2.95 -5.35 -10.00
N SER A 416 -1.75 -5.13 -10.58
CA SER A 416 -1.05 -6.18 -11.33
C SER A 416 -0.65 -7.38 -10.46
N GLY A 417 -0.52 -7.19 -9.16
CA GLY A 417 -0.19 -8.23 -8.19
C GLY A 417 -1.24 -9.33 -8.05
N VAL A 418 -2.45 -9.16 -8.62
CA VAL A 418 -3.56 -10.11 -8.49
C VAL A 418 -4.25 -10.33 -9.83
N SER A 419 -4.78 -11.53 -10.06
CA SER A 419 -5.57 -11.86 -11.24
C SER A 419 -6.93 -11.14 -11.25
N LEU A 420 -7.54 -11.03 -12.42
CA LEU A 420 -8.83 -10.35 -12.57
C LEU A 420 -9.96 -11.07 -11.81
N ASP A 421 -9.86 -12.39 -11.64
CA ASP A 421 -10.77 -13.22 -10.85
C ASP A 421 -10.48 -13.18 -9.33
N GLY A 422 -9.36 -12.54 -8.92
CA GLY A 422 -9.01 -12.34 -7.52
C GLY A 422 -8.41 -13.54 -6.78
N LYS A 423 -8.02 -14.63 -7.48
CA LYS A 423 -7.58 -15.88 -6.85
C LYS A 423 -6.09 -16.18 -6.96
N LYS A 424 -5.39 -15.54 -7.92
CA LYS A 424 -3.99 -15.81 -8.21
C LYS A 424 -3.15 -14.55 -8.09
N TYR A 425 -1.90 -14.71 -7.69
CA TYR A 425 -1.07 -13.59 -7.26
C TYR A 425 0.31 -13.62 -7.91
N PHE A 426 0.88 -12.42 -8.12
CA PHE A 426 2.30 -12.20 -8.35
C PHE A 426 2.99 -11.70 -7.09
N TYR A 427 4.21 -12.18 -6.87
CA TYR A 427 5.10 -11.59 -5.89
C TYR A 427 5.80 -10.34 -6.49
N THR A 428 6.36 -10.51 -7.68
CA THR A 428 7.10 -9.46 -8.43
C THR A 428 6.31 -8.96 -9.63
N ASN A 429 6.55 -7.72 -10.03
CA ASN A 429 5.84 -7.04 -11.11
C ASN A 429 6.83 -6.56 -12.17
N PRO A 430 7.35 -7.47 -13.04
CA PRO A 430 8.28 -7.11 -14.10
C PRO A 430 7.60 -6.27 -15.18
N LEU A 431 8.39 -5.46 -15.90
CA LEU A 431 7.91 -4.67 -17.03
C LEU A 431 8.14 -5.35 -18.37
N ARG A 432 8.78 -6.51 -18.34
CA ARG A 432 8.96 -7.36 -19.52
C ARG A 432 9.06 -8.82 -19.12
N ILE A 433 8.37 -9.67 -19.83
CA ILE A 433 8.49 -11.14 -19.79
C ILE A 433 8.87 -11.61 -21.18
N SER A 434 10.03 -12.25 -21.29
CA SER A 434 10.51 -12.89 -22.52
C SER A 434 10.52 -14.40 -22.33
N ALA A 435 10.17 -15.14 -23.39
CA ALA A 435 10.25 -16.60 -23.41
C ALA A 435 11.72 -17.07 -23.40
N ASP A 436 12.60 -16.30 -24.01
CA ASP A 436 14.01 -16.67 -24.27
C ASP A 436 14.97 -16.20 -23.16
N LEU A 437 14.47 -15.85 -21.96
CA LEU A 437 15.34 -15.48 -20.86
C LEU A 437 16.22 -16.67 -20.44
N PRO A 438 17.56 -16.58 -20.53
CA PRO A 438 18.45 -17.75 -20.40
C PRO A 438 18.72 -18.17 -18.94
N TYR A 439 17.99 -17.60 -17.97
CA TYR A 439 18.10 -17.92 -16.55
C TYR A 439 16.73 -17.86 -15.88
N THR A 440 16.62 -18.55 -14.74
CA THR A 440 15.39 -18.60 -13.94
C THR A 440 15.43 -17.53 -12.86
N LEU A 441 14.39 -16.72 -12.79
CA LEU A 441 14.16 -15.81 -11.67
C LEU A 441 13.57 -16.56 -10.48
N ARG A 442 13.79 -16.06 -9.28
CA ARG A 442 13.29 -16.66 -8.02
C ARG A 442 11.77 -16.83 -8.01
N TRP A 443 11.03 -15.86 -8.56
CA TRP A 443 9.58 -15.84 -8.50
C TRP A 443 8.95 -16.28 -9.83
N PRO A 444 7.76 -16.91 -9.78
CA PRO A 444 7.05 -17.35 -10.99
C PRO A 444 6.77 -16.20 -11.97
N LYS A 445 6.84 -16.51 -13.26
CA LYS A 445 6.41 -15.60 -14.35
C LYS A 445 4.89 -15.58 -14.57
N GLU A 446 4.17 -16.47 -13.90
CA GLU A 446 2.72 -16.61 -13.94
C GLU A 446 2.14 -16.42 -12.54
N ARG A 447 0.90 -15.92 -12.45
CA ARG A 447 0.20 -15.83 -11.16
C ARG A 447 -0.14 -17.22 -10.64
N THR A 448 0.05 -17.43 -9.35
CA THR A 448 -0.25 -18.69 -8.65
C THR A 448 -1.22 -18.45 -7.50
N GLU A 449 -1.98 -19.46 -7.13
CA GLU A 449 -2.93 -19.40 -6.01
C GLU A 449 -2.21 -19.27 -4.67
N TYR A 450 -1.05 -19.93 -4.54
CA TYR A 450 -0.20 -19.86 -3.36
C TYR A 450 1.25 -19.57 -3.74
N ILE A 451 1.89 -18.73 -2.96
CA ILE A 451 3.31 -18.35 -3.07
C ILE A 451 3.94 -18.68 -1.71
N SER A 452 5.11 -19.36 -1.68
CA SER A 452 5.79 -19.75 -0.44
C SER A 452 6.12 -18.59 0.51
N CYS A 453 6.24 -17.36 -0.03
CA CYS A 453 6.29 -16.12 0.73
C CYS A 453 4.97 -15.37 0.51
N PHE A 454 3.97 -15.63 1.36
CA PHE A 454 2.59 -15.19 1.12
C PHE A 454 2.31 -13.78 1.66
N CYS A 455 3.31 -12.91 1.80
CA CYS A 455 3.12 -11.56 2.34
C CYS A 455 2.36 -10.59 1.39
N CYS A 456 2.52 -10.77 0.06
CA CYS A 456 1.91 -9.89 -0.94
C CYS A 456 0.41 -10.08 -1.13
N PRO A 457 -0.14 -11.32 -1.20
CA PRO A 457 -1.57 -11.53 -1.39
C PRO A 457 -2.46 -10.84 -0.33
N PRO A 458 -2.27 -11.04 1.00
CA PRO A 458 -3.09 -10.35 2.01
C PRO A 458 -2.84 -8.85 2.06
N ASN A 459 -1.63 -8.39 1.70
CA ASN A 459 -1.35 -6.97 1.58
C ASN A 459 -2.14 -6.32 0.42
N THR A 460 -2.22 -7.01 -0.73
CA THR A 460 -3.06 -6.57 -1.86
C THR A 460 -4.54 -6.61 -1.49
N LEU A 461 -4.98 -7.69 -0.84
CA LEU A 461 -6.36 -7.83 -0.36
C LEU A 461 -6.77 -6.62 0.48
N ARG A 462 -6.03 -6.34 1.58
CA ARG A 462 -6.38 -5.21 2.44
C ARG A 462 -6.37 -3.88 1.69
N THR A 463 -5.38 -3.66 0.82
CA THR A 463 -5.23 -2.39 0.09
C THR A 463 -6.41 -2.13 -0.85
N VAL A 464 -6.90 -3.14 -1.58
CA VAL A 464 -8.04 -2.99 -2.49
C VAL A 464 -9.36 -2.92 -1.71
N CYS A 465 -9.52 -3.72 -0.63
CA CYS A 465 -10.67 -3.61 0.27
C CYS A 465 -10.74 -2.26 1.00
N GLN A 466 -9.65 -1.51 1.05
CA GLN A 466 -9.53 -0.18 1.65
C GLN A 466 -9.51 0.95 0.61
N ALA A 467 -9.61 0.65 -0.69
CA ALA A 467 -9.43 1.64 -1.77
C ALA A 467 -10.41 2.82 -1.66
N GLN A 468 -11.63 2.61 -1.18
CA GLN A 468 -12.61 3.66 -0.94
C GLN A 468 -12.14 4.72 0.08
N ASN A 469 -11.29 4.35 1.05
CA ASN A 469 -10.78 5.30 2.04
C ASN A 469 -9.72 6.25 1.47
N TYR A 470 -9.16 5.93 0.28
CA TYR A 470 -8.27 6.83 -0.46
C TYR A 470 -9.02 7.78 -1.40
N ALA A 471 -10.35 7.65 -1.54
CA ALA A 471 -11.13 8.52 -2.42
C ALA A 471 -11.20 9.96 -1.92
N TYR A 472 -11.28 10.15 -0.60
CA TYR A 472 -11.44 11.48 -0.01
C TYR A 472 -10.57 11.68 1.22
N THR A 473 -10.15 12.95 1.40
CA THR A 473 -9.67 13.48 2.67
C THR A 473 -10.50 14.70 3.05
N VAL A 474 -10.49 15.05 4.32
CA VAL A 474 -11.29 16.15 4.87
C VAL A 474 -10.45 17.10 5.71
N THR A 475 -10.91 18.36 5.77
CA THR A 475 -10.51 19.34 6.76
C THR A 475 -11.74 19.77 7.56
N PRO A 476 -11.63 20.62 8.59
CA PRO A 476 -12.80 21.08 9.34
C PRO A 476 -13.94 21.68 8.48
N ASN A 477 -13.63 22.21 7.28
CA ASN A 477 -14.56 22.90 6.40
C ASN A 477 -14.41 22.55 4.91
N ALA A 478 -13.73 21.45 4.55
CA ALA A 478 -13.55 21.06 3.16
C ALA A 478 -13.52 19.56 2.94
N VAL A 479 -13.87 19.14 1.72
CA VAL A 479 -13.72 17.78 1.21
C VAL A 479 -12.77 17.82 0.00
N TYR A 480 -11.77 16.95 -0.03
CA TYR A 480 -10.82 16.78 -1.13
C TYR A 480 -11.09 15.46 -1.85
N CYS A 481 -11.37 15.50 -3.14
CA CYS A 481 -11.50 14.32 -3.99
C CYS A 481 -10.12 13.93 -4.50
N ASN A 482 -9.57 12.82 -3.98
CA ASN A 482 -8.22 12.34 -4.30
C ASN A 482 -8.22 11.23 -5.37
N LEU A 483 -9.19 10.30 -5.31
CA LEU A 483 -9.41 9.28 -6.33
C LEU A 483 -10.83 9.42 -6.89
N TYR A 484 -10.95 9.19 -8.21
CA TYR A 484 -12.23 9.19 -8.90
C TYR A 484 -12.74 7.76 -9.10
N GLY A 485 -14.05 7.57 -8.97
CA GLY A 485 -14.78 6.32 -9.15
C GLY A 485 -16.21 6.48 -8.70
N ALA A 486 -17.15 5.74 -9.26
CA ALA A 486 -18.56 5.82 -8.88
C ALA A 486 -18.74 5.41 -7.41
N ASN A 487 -19.16 6.35 -6.57
CA ASN A 487 -19.27 6.15 -5.11
C ASN A 487 -20.29 7.07 -4.45
N THR A 488 -20.57 6.78 -3.19
CA THR A 488 -21.23 7.68 -2.26
C THR A 488 -20.28 8.02 -1.12
N LEU A 489 -20.33 9.28 -0.65
CA LEU A 489 -19.67 9.74 0.57
C LEU A 489 -20.74 10.23 1.56
N ALA A 490 -20.63 9.81 2.82
CA ALA A 490 -21.37 10.38 3.94
C ALA A 490 -20.39 10.64 5.09
N THR A 491 -20.16 11.92 5.41
CA THR A 491 -19.20 12.32 6.45
C THR A 491 -19.69 13.55 7.21
N THR A 492 -18.97 13.93 8.27
CA THR A 492 -19.27 15.11 9.06
C THR A 492 -18.05 16.01 9.17
N LEU A 493 -18.12 17.20 8.60
CA LEU A 493 -17.09 18.21 8.76
C LEU A 493 -17.28 18.96 10.10
N LYS A 494 -16.20 19.13 10.85
CA LYS A 494 -16.21 19.69 12.22
C LYS A 494 -16.88 21.07 12.29
N GLU A 495 -16.62 21.94 11.32
CA GLU A 495 -17.16 23.31 11.32
C GLU A 495 -18.49 23.44 10.58
N THR A 496 -18.79 22.52 9.65
CA THR A 496 -19.89 22.65 8.72
C THR A 496 -21.06 21.73 9.06
N GLY A 497 -20.78 20.51 9.49
CA GLY A 497 -21.78 19.49 9.80
C GLY A 497 -21.82 18.37 8.75
N LYS A 498 -22.95 17.66 8.67
CA LYS A 498 -23.11 16.51 7.78
C LYS A 498 -23.06 16.88 6.32
N ILE A 499 -22.32 16.11 5.55
CA ILE A 499 -22.14 16.24 4.10
C ILE A 499 -22.39 14.88 3.46
N GLY A 500 -23.17 14.88 2.37
CA GLY A 500 -23.36 13.72 1.52
C GLY A 500 -23.03 14.08 0.07
N LEU A 501 -22.28 13.22 -0.61
CA LEU A 501 -21.95 13.34 -2.04
C LEU A 501 -22.25 12.01 -2.73
N VAL A 502 -22.66 12.11 -4.01
CA VAL A 502 -22.65 10.99 -4.96
C VAL A 502 -21.69 11.36 -6.08
N GLN A 503 -20.80 10.48 -6.42
CA GLN A 503 -19.91 10.61 -7.56
C GLN A 503 -20.30 9.58 -8.63
N GLU A 504 -20.61 10.07 -9.83
CA GLU A 504 -20.97 9.29 -11.02
C GLU A 504 -19.87 9.46 -12.06
N THR A 505 -19.27 8.35 -12.54
CA THR A 505 -18.18 8.38 -13.53
C THR A 505 -17.87 7.00 -14.10
N GLU A 506 -17.36 6.96 -15.32
CA GLU A 506 -16.72 5.77 -15.92
C GLU A 506 -15.17 5.78 -15.75
N TYR A 507 -14.64 6.56 -14.82
CA TYR A 507 -13.20 6.59 -14.54
C TYR A 507 -12.68 5.19 -14.11
N PRO A 508 -11.52 4.71 -14.59
CA PRO A 508 -10.46 5.39 -15.33
C PRO A 508 -10.59 5.35 -16.85
N TRP A 509 -11.74 4.93 -17.38
CA TRP A 509 -11.97 4.80 -18.82
C TRP A 509 -12.29 6.14 -19.48
N GLU A 510 -12.95 7.01 -18.78
CA GLU A 510 -13.34 8.35 -19.22
C GLU A 510 -13.01 9.39 -18.15
N GLY A 511 -12.66 10.62 -18.59
CA GLY A 511 -12.28 11.71 -17.69
C GLY A 511 -13.46 12.55 -17.16
N ALA A 512 -14.70 12.19 -17.46
CA ALA A 512 -15.87 12.88 -16.97
C ALA A 512 -16.29 12.40 -15.59
N VAL A 513 -16.47 13.33 -14.65
CA VAL A 513 -16.88 13.08 -13.27
C VAL A 513 -18.00 14.03 -12.90
N LYS A 514 -19.09 13.52 -12.38
CA LYS A 514 -20.23 14.29 -11.88
C LYS A 514 -20.37 14.05 -10.38
N LEU A 515 -20.33 15.12 -9.58
CA LEU A 515 -20.59 15.08 -8.15
C LEU A 515 -21.91 15.76 -7.84
N THR A 516 -22.79 15.07 -7.13
CA THR A 516 -24.08 15.61 -6.68
C THR A 516 -24.09 15.67 -5.15
N VAL A 517 -24.43 16.84 -4.59
CA VAL A 517 -24.61 17.04 -3.16
C VAL A 517 -25.94 16.41 -2.72
N THR A 518 -25.88 15.34 -1.93
CA THR A 518 -27.07 14.62 -1.43
C THR A 518 -27.49 15.06 -0.03
N GLU A 519 -26.52 15.54 0.76
CA GLU A 519 -26.74 16.14 2.07
C GLU A 519 -25.84 17.37 2.24
N ALA A 520 -26.40 18.46 2.74
CA ALA A 520 -25.69 19.70 3.03
C ALA A 520 -26.19 20.30 4.37
N PRO A 521 -25.41 21.15 5.03
CA PRO A 521 -25.83 21.82 6.26
C PRO A 521 -27.14 22.57 6.08
N LYS A 522 -27.97 22.60 7.14
CA LYS A 522 -29.25 23.32 7.10
C LYS A 522 -29.04 24.78 6.68
N PRO A 523 -29.88 25.34 5.78
CA PRO A 523 -29.73 26.70 5.26
C PRO A 523 -29.68 27.81 6.33
N SER A 524 -30.27 27.56 7.50
CA SER A 524 -30.24 28.47 8.65
C SER A 524 -28.85 28.74 9.22
N LYS A 525 -27.86 27.83 8.95
CA LYS A 525 -26.47 27.99 9.41
C LYS A 525 -25.57 28.73 8.42
N LYS A 526 -26.01 28.94 7.16
CA LYS A 526 -25.30 29.68 6.06
C LYS A 526 -23.77 29.41 6.00
N LYS A 527 -23.35 28.16 6.26
CA LYS A 527 -21.93 27.80 6.27
C LYS A 527 -21.51 27.30 4.88
N ALA A 528 -20.57 27.99 4.28
CA ALA A 528 -19.89 27.53 3.09
C ALA A 528 -18.87 26.41 3.44
N PHE A 529 -18.66 25.49 2.53
CA PHE A 529 -17.51 24.60 2.56
C PHE A 529 -16.91 24.45 1.16
N SER A 530 -15.65 24.05 1.09
CA SER A 530 -14.96 23.84 -0.16
C SER A 530 -15.01 22.39 -0.61
N LEU A 531 -15.28 22.18 -1.89
CA LEU A 531 -14.97 20.95 -2.61
C LEU A 531 -13.69 21.16 -3.41
N PHE A 532 -12.67 20.35 -3.16
CA PHE A 532 -11.43 20.35 -3.89
C PHE A 532 -11.39 19.14 -4.82
N LEU A 533 -11.25 19.38 -6.13
CA LEU A 533 -11.17 18.36 -7.17
C LEU A 533 -9.72 18.22 -7.61
N ARG A 534 -9.12 17.05 -7.45
CA ARG A 534 -7.74 16.83 -7.87
C ARG A 534 -7.61 16.99 -9.39
N VAL A 535 -6.58 17.70 -9.79
CA VAL A 535 -6.13 17.79 -11.18
C VAL A 535 -4.93 16.84 -11.33
N PRO A 536 -5.12 15.63 -11.88
CA PRO A 536 -4.05 14.64 -11.98
C PRO A 536 -2.85 15.12 -12.81
N ASP A 537 -1.69 14.50 -12.61
CA ASP A 537 -0.44 14.81 -13.32
C ASP A 537 -0.56 14.69 -14.84
N TRP A 538 -1.36 13.74 -15.32
CA TRP A 538 -1.59 13.46 -16.72
C TRP A 538 -2.59 14.41 -17.38
N CYS A 539 -3.36 15.20 -16.59
CA CYS A 539 -4.42 16.09 -17.08
C CYS A 539 -3.85 17.44 -17.49
N GLU A 540 -3.89 17.75 -18.79
CA GLU A 540 -3.45 19.04 -19.33
C GLU A 540 -4.59 20.03 -19.44
N LYS A 541 -5.81 19.55 -19.70
CA LYS A 541 -7.00 20.38 -19.87
C LYS A 541 -8.16 19.80 -19.11
N ALA A 542 -8.86 20.65 -18.38
CA ALA A 542 -10.09 20.29 -17.72
C ALA A 542 -11.10 21.44 -17.77
N THR A 543 -12.38 21.09 -17.66
CA THR A 543 -13.49 22.03 -17.57
C THR A 543 -14.31 21.76 -16.32
N LEU A 544 -14.78 22.82 -15.69
CA LEU A 544 -15.58 22.77 -14.47
C LEU A 544 -16.88 23.54 -14.66
N LYS A 545 -18.00 22.90 -14.31
CA LYS A 545 -19.31 23.55 -14.22
C LYS A 545 -19.92 23.28 -12.86
N VAL A 546 -20.70 24.22 -12.37
CA VAL A 546 -21.52 24.06 -11.16
C VAL A 546 -22.97 24.44 -11.51
N ASN A 547 -23.88 23.47 -11.36
CA ASN A 547 -25.28 23.59 -11.75
C ASN A 547 -25.46 24.02 -13.23
N GLY A 548 -24.62 23.50 -14.13
CA GLY A 548 -24.60 23.81 -15.55
C GLY A 548 -23.83 25.09 -15.93
N GLU A 549 -23.50 25.95 -14.96
CA GLU A 549 -22.77 27.19 -15.21
C GLU A 549 -21.25 26.96 -15.19
N PRO A 550 -20.52 27.42 -16.21
CA PRO A 550 -19.07 27.29 -16.25
C PRO A 550 -18.37 28.07 -15.13
N VAL A 551 -17.43 27.44 -14.47
CA VAL A 551 -16.52 28.07 -13.53
C VAL A 551 -15.24 28.43 -14.27
N GLN A 552 -14.93 29.73 -14.30
CA GLN A 552 -13.74 30.25 -14.96
C GLN A 552 -12.49 29.93 -14.09
N GLY A 553 -11.47 29.41 -14.72
CA GLY A 553 -10.21 29.08 -14.02
C GLY A 553 -9.22 28.38 -14.95
N THR A 554 -7.95 28.36 -14.54
CA THR A 554 -6.91 27.54 -15.17
C THR A 554 -6.49 26.50 -14.16
N TRP A 555 -6.74 25.24 -14.49
CA TRP A 555 -6.46 24.11 -13.62
C TRP A 555 -5.10 23.52 -13.98
N LYS A 556 -4.17 23.55 -13.05
CA LYS A 556 -2.81 23.01 -13.25
C LYS A 556 -2.72 21.59 -12.76
N ALA A 557 -2.03 20.73 -13.49
CA ALA A 557 -1.68 19.39 -13.05
C ALA A 557 -0.98 19.41 -11.68
N ASN A 558 -1.13 18.35 -10.90
CA ASN A 558 -0.61 18.22 -9.53
C ASN A 558 -1.15 19.26 -8.54
N THR A 559 -2.39 19.76 -8.76
CA THR A 559 -3.08 20.69 -7.85
C THR A 559 -4.51 20.27 -7.58
N TYR A 560 -5.24 21.10 -6.87
CA TYR A 560 -6.69 20.97 -6.67
C TYR A 560 -7.42 22.18 -7.27
N ALA A 561 -8.55 21.91 -7.93
CA ALA A 561 -9.54 22.93 -8.30
C ALA A 561 -10.50 23.12 -7.14
N GLU A 562 -10.58 24.33 -6.57
CA GLU A 562 -11.45 24.64 -5.45
C GLU A 562 -12.79 25.21 -5.92
N VAL A 563 -13.87 24.73 -5.30
CA VAL A 563 -15.22 25.33 -5.39
C VAL A 563 -15.72 25.60 -3.97
N ASN A 564 -15.68 26.85 -3.56
CA ASN A 564 -16.18 27.29 -2.25
C ASN A 564 -17.55 27.95 -2.40
N ARG A 565 -18.58 27.42 -1.72
CA ARG A 565 -19.94 27.99 -1.73
C ARG A 565 -20.80 27.46 -0.60
N ILE A 566 -21.97 28.06 -0.40
CA ILE A 566 -23.05 27.50 0.40
C ILE A 566 -23.78 26.46 -0.44
N TRP A 567 -23.49 25.20 -0.21
CA TRP A 567 -24.06 24.09 -0.94
C TRP A 567 -25.49 23.79 -0.50
N LYS A 568 -26.29 23.28 -1.44
CA LYS A 568 -27.64 22.78 -1.21
C LYS A 568 -27.76 21.36 -1.74
N LYS A 569 -28.67 20.57 -1.14
CA LYS A 569 -29.03 19.27 -1.71
C LYS A 569 -29.51 19.46 -3.16
N GLY A 570 -28.95 18.65 -4.08
CA GLY A 570 -29.19 18.70 -5.51
C GLY A 570 -28.19 19.58 -6.28
N ASP A 571 -27.32 20.35 -5.62
CA ASP A 571 -26.24 21.04 -6.35
C ASP A 571 -25.33 20.01 -7.02
N CYS A 572 -24.91 20.31 -8.26
CA CYS A 572 -24.14 19.43 -9.12
C CYS A 572 -22.85 20.09 -9.57
N VAL A 573 -21.75 19.32 -9.52
CA VAL A 573 -20.45 19.70 -10.08
C VAL A 573 -20.15 18.76 -11.24
N GLU A 574 -19.88 19.31 -12.43
CA GLU A 574 -19.41 18.57 -13.60
C GLU A 574 -17.94 18.91 -13.81
N TRP A 575 -17.07 17.90 -13.63
CA TRP A 575 -15.64 17.97 -13.81
C TRP A 575 -15.23 17.08 -14.97
N VAL A 576 -14.68 17.65 -16.03
CA VAL A 576 -14.30 16.90 -17.23
C VAL A 576 -12.83 17.13 -17.52
N MET A 577 -12.05 16.05 -17.45
CA MET A 577 -10.61 16.00 -17.70
C MET A 577 -10.35 15.40 -19.09
N ASP A 578 -9.58 16.08 -19.92
CA ASP A 578 -9.14 15.53 -21.21
C ASP A 578 -8.17 14.36 -20.97
N MET A 579 -8.43 13.22 -21.61
CA MET A 579 -7.70 11.96 -21.38
C MET A 579 -7.15 11.39 -22.70
N PRO A 580 -6.20 12.08 -23.35
CA PRO A 580 -5.57 11.58 -24.56
C PRO A 580 -4.65 10.38 -24.29
N VAL A 581 -4.43 9.58 -25.33
CA VAL A 581 -3.34 8.59 -25.32
C VAL A 581 -2.01 9.33 -25.49
N LYS A 582 -1.06 9.04 -24.62
CA LYS A 582 0.28 9.67 -24.64
C LYS A 582 1.37 8.60 -24.82
N LEU A 583 2.38 8.91 -25.60
CA LEU A 583 3.65 8.23 -25.63
C LEU A 583 4.62 8.95 -24.70
N LEU A 584 5.23 8.24 -23.77
CA LEU A 584 6.23 8.79 -22.86
C LEU A 584 7.57 8.11 -23.09
N GLU A 585 8.64 8.87 -23.04
CA GLU A 585 10.02 8.37 -23.01
C GLU A 585 10.64 8.60 -21.63
N ALA A 586 11.63 7.78 -21.28
CA ALA A 586 12.31 7.90 -20.00
C ALA A 586 13.51 8.84 -20.07
N ASN A 587 13.99 9.26 -18.89
CA ASN A 587 15.26 9.97 -18.77
C ASN A 587 16.38 9.16 -19.44
N PRO A 588 17.24 9.77 -20.30
CA PRO A 588 18.30 9.04 -21.01
C PRO A 588 19.31 8.31 -20.13
N LEU A 589 19.39 8.66 -18.84
CA LEU A 589 20.23 7.95 -17.86
C LEU A 589 19.65 6.59 -17.44
N ALA A 590 18.37 6.32 -17.72
CA ALA A 590 17.78 4.99 -17.58
C ALA A 590 18.13 4.15 -18.82
N GLU A 591 19.32 3.58 -18.85
CA GLU A 591 19.94 2.99 -20.03
C GLU A 591 19.13 1.83 -20.62
N GLU A 592 18.52 0.99 -19.79
CA GLU A 592 17.78 -0.20 -20.24
C GLU A 592 16.50 0.11 -21.03
N ILE A 593 15.97 1.32 -20.90
CA ILE A 593 14.74 1.77 -21.57
C ILE A 593 14.99 2.93 -22.54
N ARG A 594 16.25 3.18 -22.85
CA ARG A 594 16.65 4.22 -23.78
C ARG A 594 16.11 3.94 -25.18
N ASN A 595 15.57 4.97 -25.85
CA ASN A 595 14.92 4.86 -27.17
C ASN A 595 13.70 3.91 -27.18
N GLN A 596 13.06 3.71 -26.04
CA GLN A 596 11.78 3.03 -25.91
C GLN A 596 10.71 4.00 -25.46
N VAL A 597 9.47 3.66 -25.74
CA VAL A 597 8.29 4.40 -25.30
C VAL A 597 7.34 3.50 -24.52
N VAL A 598 6.63 4.12 -23.60
CA VAL A 598 5.48 3.53 -22.92
C VAL A 598 4.22 4.29 -23.30
N VAL A 599 3.11 3.57 -23.38
CA VAL A 599 1.79 4.16 -23.65
C VAL A 599 1.06 4.37 -22.34
N LYS A 600 0.57 5.59 -22.12
CA LYS A 600 -0.27 5.95 -20.97
C LYS A 600 -1.55 6.61 -21.43
N ARG A 601 -2.69 6.32 -20.77
CA ARG A 601 -3.96 7.02 -20.96
C ARG A 601 -4.63 7.22 -19.59
N GLY A 602 -4.78 8.47 -19.19
CA GLY A 602 -5.21 8.79 -17.83
C GLY A 602 -4.25 8.17 -16.79
N PRO A 603 -4.74 7.51 -15.73
CA PRO A 603 -3.90 6.86 -14.72
C PRO A 603 -3.28 5.54 -15.19
N LEU A 604 -3.74 4.97 -16.32
CA LEU A 604 -3.39 3.62 -16.77
C LEU A 604 -2.13 3.63 -17.64
N VAL A 605 -1.22 2.75 -17.29
CA VAL A 605 -0.08 2.33 -18.12
C VAL A 605 -0.53 1.11 -18.94
N TYR A 606 -0.12 1.05 -20.20
CA TYR A 606 -0.47 -0.02 -21.13
C TYR A 606 0.74 -0.89 -21.44
N CYS A 607 0.48 -2.16 -21.75
CA CYS A 607 1.50 -3.13 -22.16
C CYS A 607 1.02 -3.90 -23.39
N LEU A 608 1.98 -4.52 -24.10
CA LEU A 608 1.77 -5.41 -25.24
C LEU A 608 2.00 -6.85 -24.77
N GLU A 609 1.01 -7.73 -24.97
CA GLU A 609 1.21 -9.19 -24.89
C GLU A 609 1.42 -9.80 -26.29
N SER A 610 2.24 -10.85 -26.40
CA SER A 610 2.57 -11.46 -27.71
C SER A 610 1.34 -11.99 -28.44
N MET A 611 0.30 -12.42 -27.72
CA MET A 611 -0.96 -12.85 -28.32
C MET A 611 -1.78 -11.72 -28.96
N ASP A 612 -1.47 -10.49 -28.66
CA ASP A 612 -2.13 -9.28 -29.18
C ASP A 612 -1.38 -8.68 -30.38
N ILE A 613 -0.40 -9.40 -30.93
CA ILE A 613 0.31 -9.06 -32.17
C ILE A 613 -0.27 -9.89 -33.29
N GLU A 614 -0.80 -9.26 -34.33
CA GLU A 614 -1.32 -9.96 -35.50
C GLU A 614 -0.24 -10.87 -36.12
N GLY A 615 -0.57 -12.15 -36.38
CA GLY A 615 0.39 -13.12 -36.90
C GLY A 615 1.27 -13.82 -35.87
N GLY A 616 1.13 -13.52 -34.55
CA GLY A 616 1.82 -14.24 -33.47
C GLY A 616 3.32 -14.00 -33.39
N HIS A 617 3.74 -12.79 -33.70
CA HIS A 617 5.17 -12.40 -33.64
C HIS A 617 5.65 -12.15 -32.21
N LYS A 618 6.99 -12.21 -32.00
CA LYS A 618 7.60 -11.89 -30.72
C LYS A 618 7.50 -10.39 -30.42
N ILE A 619 7.39 -10.04 -29.15
CA ILE A 619 7.35 -8.63 -28.69
C ILE A 619 8.58 -7.84 -29.14
N ASP A 620 9.73 -8.48 -29.25
CA ASP A 620 11.01 -7.86 -29.62
C ASP A 620 11.07 -7.37 -31.07
N ASN A 621 10.17 -7.88 -31.92
CA ASN A 621 10.12 -7.50 -33.33
C ASN A 621 9.18 -6.32 -33.59
N VAL A 622 8.49 -5.81 -32.58
CA VAL A 622 7.52 -4.71 -32.70
C VAL A 622 8.16 -3.37 -32.40
N LEU A 623 8.08 -2.43 -33.33
CA LEU A 623 8.50 -1.03 -33.18
C LEU A 623 7.28 -0.11 -33.19
N ILE A 624 7.24 0.83 -32.27
CA ILE A 624 6.16 1.83 -32.18
C ILE A 624 6.54 3.07 -32.98
N PRO A 625 5.80 3.41 -34.07
CA PRO A 625 5.98 4.70 -34.76
C PRO A 625 5.69 5.86 -33.81
N ALA A 626 6.51 6.94 -33.89
CA ALA A 626 6.30 8.12 -33.07
C ALA A 626 4.95 8.82 -33.34
N ASP A 627 4.37 8.62 -34.52
CA ASP A 627 3.08 9.12 -34.97
C ASP A 627 1.95 8.08 -34.90
N ILE A 628 2.14 6.97 -34.20
CA ILE A 628 1.14 5.92 -34.07
C ILE A 628 -0.20 6.49 -33.56
N ARG A 629 -1.28 6.10 -34.22
CA ARG A 629 -2.63 6.40 -33.74
C ARG A 629 -3.19 5.18 -33.02
N LEU A 630 -3.41 5.34 -31.72
CA LEU A 630 -3.98 4.33 -30.85
C LEU A 630 -5.43 4.68 -30.52
N THR A 631 -6.36 3.79 -30.86
CA THR A 631 -7.78 4.02 -30.70
C THR A 631 -8.33 3.21 -29.53
N PRO A 632 -8.98 3.83 -28.53
CA PRO A 632 -9.62 3.12 -27.42
C PRO A 632 -10.74 2.20 -27.89
N LYS A 633 -10.76 0.97 -27.35
CA LYS A 633 -11.76 -0.05 -27.67
C LYS A 633 -12.17 -0.81 -26.42
N LYS A 634 -13.46 -0.81 -26.10
CA LYS A 634 -14.01 -1.61 -24.99
C LYS A 634 -13.92 -3.10 -25.36
N ILE A 635 -13.32 -3.91 -24.52
CA ILE A 635 -13.21 -5.37 -24.62
C ILE A 635 -13.49 -6.01 -23.26
N THR A 636 -13.54 -7.33 -23.21
CA THR A 636 -13.65 -8.10 -21.96
C THR A 636 -12.50 -9.08 -21.86
N ILE A 637 -11.83 -9.14 -20.71
CA ILE A 637 -10.82 -10.15 -20.37
C ILE A 637 -11.28 -10.83 -19.08
N GLU A 638 -11.44 -12.17 -19.09
CA GLU A 638 -11.88 -12.95 -17.92
C GLU A 638 -13.12 -12.33 -17.23
N GLY A 639 -14.11 -11.92 -18.03
CA GLY A 639 -15.34 -11.29 -17.53
C GLY A 639 -15.21 -9.82 -17.09
N SER A 640 -14.00 -9.26 -17.02
CA SER A 640 -13.76 -7.88 -16.61
C SER A 640 -13.79 -6.92 -17.81
N PRO A 641 -14.55 -5.81 -17.75
CA PRO A 641 -14.55 -4.80 -18.80
C PRO A 641 -13.24 -4.00 -18.78
N ILE A 642 -12.64 -3.82 -19.96
CA ILE A 642 -11.35 -3.17 -20.14
C ILE A 642 -11.40 -2.27 -21.38
N VAL A 643 -10.72 -1.15 -21.35
CA VAL A 643 -10.46 -0.34 -22.53
C VAL A 643 -9.05 -0.62 -23.03
N ALA A 644 -8.97 -1.40 -24.12
CA ALA A 644 -7.72 -1.63 -24.86
C ALA A 644 -7.45 -0.49 -25.83
N LEU A 645 -6.24 -0.46 -26.41
CA LEU A 645 -5.82 0.51 -27.44
C LEU A 645 -5.37 -0.26 -28.66
N ASP A 646 -6.11 -0.15 -29.76
CA ASP A 646 -5.78 -0.76 -31.06
C ASP A 646 -5.01 0.20 -31.94
N GLY A 647 -3.97 -0.28 -32.63
CA GLY A 647 -3.16 0.52 -33.54
C GLY A 647 -2.31 -0.31 -34.50
N THR A 648 -1.59 0.38 -35.40
CA THR A 648 -0.68 -0.25 -36.36
C THR A 648 0.75 0.14 -36.02
N ALA A 649 1.54 -0.86 -35.64
CA ALA A 649 2.97 -0.77 -35.38
C ALA A 649 3.78 -1.20 -36.63
N ARG A 650 5.10 -1.21 -36.51
CA ARG A 650 6.02 -1.75 -37.53
C ARG A 650 6.67 -3.05 -37.03
N LEU A 651 6.82 -4.00 -37.93
CA LEU A 651 7.46 -5.28 -37.65
C LEU A 651 8.86 -5.30 -38.25
N VAL A 652 9.85 -5.65 -37.43
CA VAL A 652 11.22 -5.96 -37.89
C VAL A 652 11.23 -7.39 -38.43
N ASP A 653 11.96 -7.62 -39.55
CA ASP A 653 12.11 -8.96 -40.07
C ASP A 653 12.68 -9.90 -39.01
N GLU A 654 12.06 -11.07 -38.85
CA GLU A 654 12.54 -12.10 -37.95
C GLU A 654 13.88 -12.65 -38.39
N VAL A 655 14.90 -12.41 -37.58
CA VAL A 655 16.24 -12.95 -37.80
C VAL A 655 16.62 -13.70 -36.52
N SER A 656 17.11 -14.91 -36.69
CA SER A 656 17.61 -15.71 -35.57
C SER A 656 18.83 -15.04 -34.93
N TRP A 657 18.78 -14.95 -33.59
CA TRP A 657 19.95 -14.51 -32.78
C TRP A 657 20.84 -15.68 -32.34
N LYS A 658 20.59 -16.89 -32.90
CA LYS A 658 21.35 -18.07 -32.53
C LYS A 658 22.83 -17.87 -32.78
N ASP A 659 23.65 -18.11 -31.76
CA ASP A 659 25.10 -18.05 -31.80
C ASP A 659 25.70 -16.68 -32.18
N THR A 660 24.92 -15.60 -32.10
CA THR A 660 25.40 -14.24 -32.38
C THR A 660 25.00 -13.25 -31.28
N LEU A 661 25.95 -12.37 -30.90
CA LEU A 661 25.70 -11.27 -29.97
C LEU A 661 25.38 -9.96 -30.70
N TYR A 662 25.92 -9.77 -31.89
CA TYR A 662 25.75 -8.59 -32.73
C TYR A 662 25.35 -8.98 -34.16
N ARG A 663 24.52 -8.16 -34.80
CA ARG A 663 24.13 -8.29 -36.20
C ARG A 663 23.92 -6.94 -36.85
N GLU A 664 23.85 -6.89 -38.18
CA GLU A 664 23.38 -5.72 -38.90
C GLU A 664 21.90 -5.42 -38.55
N VAL A 665 21.54 -4.15 -38.57
CA VAL A 665 20.17 -3.71 -38.29
C VAL A 665 19.23 -4.23 -39.38
N GLY A 666 18.19 -4.93 -38.96
CA GLY A 666 17.13 -5.43 -39.84
C GLY A 666 16.23 -4.30 -40.34
N LYS A 667 15.55 -4.54 -41.47
CA LYS A 667 14.53 -3.63 -41.99
C LYS A 667 13.25 -3.74 -41.17
N ALA A 668 12.58 -2.63 -40.92
CA ALA A 668 11.34 -2.53 -40.15
C ALA A 668 10.23 -1.85 -40.98
N ASP A 669 9.80 -2.51 -42.05
CA ASP A 669 8.90 -1.90 -43.04
C ASP A 669 7.50 -2.47 -43.09
N LYS A 670 7.23 -3.61 -42.43
CA LYS A 670 5.92 -4.27 -42.46
C LYS A 670 4.98 -3.70 -41.42
N PRO A 671 3.79 -3.22 -41.79
CA PRO A 671 2.78 -2.85 -40.81
C PRO A 671 2.26 -4.11 -40.10
N VAL A 672 1.99 -3.99 -38.81
CA VAL A 672 1.38 -5.05 -37.99
C VAL A 672 0.35 -4.43 -37.08
N HIS A 673 -0.84 -5.04 -37.01
CA HIS A 673 -1.85 -4.62 -36.05
C HIS A 673 -1.46 -5.12 -34.65
N ILE A 674 -1.57 -4.22 -33.67
CA ILE A 674 -1.32 -4.50 -32.25
C ILE A 674 -2.48 -4.03 -31.40
N ARG A 675 -2.68 -4.69 -30.28
CA ARG A 675 -3.59 -4.28 -29.21
C ARG A 675 -2.79 -4.14 -27.91
N LEU A 676 -2.88 -2.98 -27.28
CA LEU A 676 -2.33 -2.77 -25.95
C LEU A 676 -3.45 -2.88 -24.92
N ILE A 677 -3.15 -3.54 -23.79
CA ILE A 677 -4.07 -3.66 -22.66
C ILE A 677 -3.50 -2.93 -21.43
N PRO A 678 -4.34 -2.51 -20.47
CA PRO A 678 -3.85 -1.97 -19.21
C PRO A 678 -2.91 -2.94 -18.51
N TYR A 679 -1.79 -2.45 -18.00
CA TYR A 679 -0.75 -3.25 -17.37
C TYR A 679 -1.29 -4.11 -16.20
N TYR A 680 -2.24 -3.63 -15.40
CA TYR A 680 -2.80 -4.45 -14.32
C TYR A 680 -3.49 -5.72 -14.81
N ALA A 681 -3.90 -5.78 -16.08
CA ALA A 681 -4.67 -6.89 -16.65
C ALA A 681 -3.81 -7.95 -17.35
N TRP A 682 -2.49 -7.75 -17.49
CA TRP A 682 -1.61 -8.70 -18.17
C TRP A 682 -1.56 -10.07 -17.47
N GLY A 683 -1.23 -11.13 -18.22
CA GLY A 683 -1.07 -12.48 -17.69
C GLY A 683 -2.35 -13.15 -17.18
N ASN A 684 -3.53 -12.68 -17.60
CA ASN A 684 -4.81 -13.31 -17.26
C ASN A 684 -5.32 -14.25 -18.36
N ARG A 685 -4.71 -14.24 -19.55
CA ARG A 685 -5.14 -15.02 -20.72
C ARG A 685 -4.21 -16.21 -21.03
N GLY A 686 -3.42 -16.66 -20.06
CA GLY A 686 -2.42 -17.72 -20.22
C GLY A 686 -1.01 -17.20 -20.47
N LYS A 687 -0.11 -18.13 -20.89
CA LYS A 687 1.31 -17.81 -21.11
C LYS A 687 1.50 -16.92 -22.33
N ALA A 688 2.12 -15.77 -22.11
CA ALA A 688 2.50 -14.83 -23.18
C ALA A 688 3.78 -14.11 -22.80
N GLU A 689 4.53 -13.64 -23.80
CA GLU A 689 5.49 -12.57 -23.57
C GLU A 689 4.73 -11.27 -23.32
N MET A 690 5.31 -10.38 -22.54
CA MET A 690 4.73 -9.07 -22.24
C MET A 690 5.80 -7.99 -22.21
N THR A 691 5.49 -6.80 -22.67
CA THR A 691 6.36 -5.63 -22.48
C THR A 691 5.56 -4.34 -22.25
N VAL A 692 6.03 -3.52 -21.32
CA VAL A 692 5.53 -2.16 -21.08
C VAL A 692 6.28 -1.16 -21.95
N TRP A 693 7.60 -1.32 -22.04
CA TRP A 693 8.46 -0.46 -22.84
C TRP A 693 8.72 -1.09 -24.21
N MET A 694 8.43 -0.34 -25.26
CA MET A 694 8.53 -0.80 -26.65
C MET A 694 9.50 0.10 -27.43
N PRO A 695 10.34 -0.48 -28.30
CA PRO A 695 11.26 0.30 -29.11
C PRO A 695 10.53 1.34 -29.98
N LEU A 696 11.09 2.56 -30.05
CA LEU A 696 10.54 3.67 -30.82
C LEU A 696 11.12 3.69 -32.24
N ALA A 697 10.25 3.62 -33.24
CA ALA A 697 10.60 3.97 -34.62
C ALA A 697 10.42 5.48 -34.81
N ARG A 698 11.52 6.24 -34.81
CA ARG A 698 11.48 7.66 -35.16
C ARG A 698 11.27 7.80 -36.67
N ALA A 699 10.43 8.74 -37.08
CA ALA A 699 10.25 9.03 -38.49
C ALA A 699 11.61 9.44 -39.12
N ASN A 700 11.96 8.87 -40.28
CA ASN A 700 13.06 9.41 -41.08
C ASN A 700 12.61 10.79 -41.52
N HIS A 701 13.32 11.83 -41.10
CA HIS A 701 13.15 13.19 -41.60
C HIS A 701 13.68 13.29 -43.00
#